data_061bcf4ee8a099b39daedf38d789994f
#
_entry.id   061bcf4ee8a099b39daedf38d789994f
#
_cell.length_a   1.000
_cell.length_b   1.000
_cell.length_c   1.000
_cell.angle_alpha   90.00
_cell.angle_beta   90.00
_cell.angle_gamma   90.00
#
_symmetry.space_group_name_H-M   'P 1'
#
loop_
_entity.id
_entity.type
_entity.pdbx_description
1 polymer ?
#
loop_
_entity_poly.entity_id
_entity_poly.type
_entity_poly.pdbx_seq_one_letter_code
_entity_poly.pdbx_strand_id
1 'polypeptide(L)'
;MILTRVLAMLLFAEVAETELKLEESFSVHAGIAHTRWATHGEPAPRNSHPQSSGPENEFLVVHNGVITNYEVLKQTLVRHGFTFESETDTEVIPKLAKYVFDQANKEGSALGLSIVYASVDDNTVTFSQVVLEVMRHLEGAYALIFKSKHYPDELIACKRGSPLLLGVKVSLIDFLMSCQQLSEDLNHGSAIHDDNFLSKNGCPKELFLSSDANAVIEHTKKVLVIEDGEVVHLKDGGVLILKFDKEKGEHGGALSRVASIQRALSILEMEVEQINKGKYEHYMQKEIHEQPASLTTTMRGRLIRGGSCKAKTVLLGGLKDHLKTIRRSRRIVFIGCGTSYNVALAARPLLEELSGIPVTMEIASDLLDRQGPIYREDTAVFVSQSGETADTLQALEYALDNGALCVGITNTVGSIIARNTHCGVHINAGYEIGVASTKAYTSQIVVMAMVALAIGGDTMSNQARREAIIDGLFDLPNKVSEVLKLDEEMRETAKQLIAEQSLLVFGRGYNYATALEGALKVKEVALMHNEGILAGEMKHGPLALVDENLPIVVIANRDACFSKQQSVIQQLHARKGRLIVMCSKGDAKSVCSSGSCGVIEVPQVEGCLQPVVNIVPLQLLAYHLTVLRGFNVDQPRNLAKSVTTQ
;
A
#
# COMPACT_ATOMS: atom_id res chain seq x y z
N MET A 1 13.48 -9.34 1.03
CA MET A 1 14.87 -9.68 1.41
C MET A 1 15.25 -11.16 1.19
N ILE A 2 14.37 -12.14 1.28
CA ILE A 2 14.69 -13.54 0.93
C ILE A 2 14.73 -13.74 -0.59
N LEU A 3 13.85 -13.10 -1.34
CA LEU A 3 13.98 -13.06 -2.81
C LEU A 3 15.28 -12.39 -3.25
N THR A 4 15.72 -11.36 -2.55
CA THR A 4 17.03 -10.72 -2.77
C THR A 4 18.18 -11.67 -2.48
N ARG A 5 18.08 -12.62 -1.56
CA ARG A 5 19.15 -13.60 -1.33
C ARG A 5 19.17 -14.70 -2.40
N VAL A 6 18.03 -15.21 -2.84
CA VAL A 6 17.97 -16.22 -3.91
C VAL A 6 18.27 -15.58 -5.27
N LEU A 7 17.71 -14.40 -5.57
CA LEU A 7 18.08 -13.60 -6.75
C LEU A 7 19.54 -13.10 -6.65
N ALA A 8 20.01 -12.68 -5.48
CA ALA A 8 21.41 -12.34 -5.30
C ALA A 8 22.31 -13.57 -5.47
N MET A 9 21.95 -14.75 -5.00
CA MET A 9 22.72 -15.97 -5.26
C MET A 9 22.68 -16.38 -6.75
N LEU A 10 21.56 -16.25 -7.44
CA LEU A 10 21.48 -16.44 -8.88
C LEU A 10 22.21 -15.35 -9.66
N LEU A 11 22.08 -14.11 -9.24
CA LEU A 11 22.84 -12.97 -9.80
C LEU A 11 24.34 -13.11 -9.51
N PHE A 12 24.75 -13.58 -8.34
CA PHE A 12 26.15 -13.89 -8.03
C PHE A 12 26.67 -15.09 -8.83
N ALA A 13 25.84 -16.09 -9.12
CA ALA A 13 26.22 -17.19 -9.98
C ALA A 13 26.36 -16.72 -11.44
N GLU A 14 25.44 -15.93 -11.96
CA GLU A 14 25.50 -15.34 -13.30
C GLU A 14 26.64 -14.32 -13.43
N VAL A 15 26.89 -13.50 -12.40
CA VAL A 15 28.01 -12.56 -12.33
C VAL A 15 29.35 -13.31 -12.23
N ALA A 16 29.40 -14.47 -11.59
CA ALA A 16 30.61 -15.30 -11.53
C ALA A 16 30.90 -16.03 -12.87
N GLU A 17 29.90 -16.22 -13.73
CA GLU A 17 30.04 -16.77 -15.08
C GLU A 17 30.35 -15.69 -16.13
N THR A 18 30.19 -14.41 -15.81
CA THR A 18 30.56 -13.30 -16.69
C THR A 18 31.98 -12.85 -16.41
N GLU A 19 32.71 -12.39 -17.44
CA GLU A 19 34.09 -11.85 -17.34
C GLU A 19 34.17 -10.53 -16.56
N LEU A 20 33.35 -10.33 -15.53
CA LEU A 20 33.41 -9.15 -14.67
C LEU A 20 34.67 -9.21 -13.80
N LYS A 21 35.51 -8.24 -13.94
CA LYS A 21 36.71 -8.05 -13.11
C LYS A 21 36.27 -7.57 -11.72
N LEU A 22 35.89 -8.50 -10.87
CA LEU A 22 35.38 -8.23 -9.52
C LEU A 22 36.41 -7.57 -8.58
N GLU A 23 37.68 -7.53 -9.01
CA GLU A 23 38.80 -6.92 -8.28
C GLU A 23 39.04 -5.44 -8.62
N GLU A 24 38.36 -4.91 -9.64
CA GLU A 24 38.48 -3.48 -9.97
C GLU A 24 37.65 -2.64 -9.00
N SER A 25 38.32 -1.71 -8.30
CA SER A 25 37.62 -0.72 -7.47
C SER A 25 37.28 0.52 -8.29
N PHE A 26 36.03 0.96 -8.24
CA PHE A 26 35.58 2.17 -8.91
C PHE A 26 35.36 3.28 -7.86
N SER A 27 35.70 4.50 -8.23
CA SER A 27 35.47 5.67 -7.36
C SER A 27 33.99 6.08 -7.29
N VAL A 28 33.23 5.78 -8.33
CA VAL A 28 31.80 6.04 -8.42
C VAL A 28 31.08 4.79 -8.94
N HIS A 29 30.01 4.41 -8.26
CA HIS A 29 29.13 3.33 -8.68
C HIS A 29 27.70 3.84 -8.83
N ALA A 30 27.07 3.54 -9.97
CA ALA A 30 25.66 3.81 -10.20
C ALA A 30 25.00 2.58 -10.83
N GLY A 31 24.07 1.96 -10.12
CA GLY A 31 23.34 0.76 -10.57
C GLY A 31 21.83 0.97 -10.54
N ILE A 32 21.12 0.32 -11.46
CA ILE A 32 19.66 0.25 -11.50
C ILE A 32 19.23 -1.21 -11.50
N ALA A 33 18.18 -1.53 -10.74
CA ALA A 33 17.62 -2.89 -10.63
C ALA A 33 16.11 -2.84 -10.37
N HIS A 34 15.41 -3.93 -10.74
CA HIS A 34 13.98 -4.03 -10.55
C HIS A 34 13.55 -5.49 -10.36
N THR A 35 12.64 -5.76 -9.43
CA THR A 35 12.13 -7.11 -9.16
C THR A 35 10.96 -7.52 -10.04
N ARG A 36 10.43 -6.62 -10.82
CA ARG A 36 9.32 -6.73 -11.75
C ARG A 36 8.07 -7.46 -11.21
N TRP A 37 6.94 -6.77 -11.16
CA TRP A 37 5.61 -7.37 -11.15
C TRP A 37 5.04 -7.30 -12.56
N ALA A 38 4.76 -8.47 -13.17
CA ALA A 38 4.35 -8.54 -14.56
C ALA A 38 2.92 -7.99 -14.75
N THR A 39 2.80 -6.81 -15.34
CA THR A 39 1.53 -6.21 -15.78
C THR A 39 1.29 -6.50 -17.26
N HIS A 40 2.34 -6.42 -18.10
CA HIS A 40 2.33 -6.70 -19.53
C HIS A 40 3.41 -7.73 -19.87
N GLY A 41 3.06 -8.74 -20.65
CA GLY A 41 3.97 -9.82 -21.03
C GLY A 41 4.23 -10.85 -19.90
N GLU A 42 4.50 -12.08 -20.28
CA GLU A 42 4.78 -13.17 -19.34
C GLU A 42 6.05 -12.92 -18.49
N PRO A 43 6.20 -13.58 -17.34
CA PRO A 43 7.46 -13.59 -16.59
C PRO A 43 8.54 -14.37 -17.36
N ALA A 44 9.31 -13.66 -18.18
CA ALA A 44 10.40 -14.20 -19.00
C ALA A 44 11.59 -13.24 -18.99
N PRO A 45 12.84 -13.73 -19.21
CA PRO A 45 14.04 -12.89 -19.23
C PRO A 45 13.94 -11.69 -20.18
N ARG A 46 13.37 -11.85 -21.39
CA ARG A 46 13.16 -10.78 -22.38
C ARG A 46 12.28 -9.64 -21.85
N ASN A 47 11.42 -9.94 -20.89
CA ASN A 47 10.49 -9.01 -20.28
C ASN A 47 11.01 -8.43 -18.96
N SER A 48 12.23 -8.77 -18.53
CA SER A 48 12.83 -8.29 -17.29
C SER A 48 13.32 -6.85 -17.42
N HIS A 49 13.45 -6.16 -16.27
CA HIS A 49 14.07 -4.84 -16.20
C HIS A 49 15.53 -4.97 -15.73
N PRO A 50 16.41 -4.03 -16.11
CA PRO A 50 16.15 -2.86 -16.94
C PRO A 50 15.89 -3.22 -18.41
N GLN A 51 14.98 -2.46 -19.05
CA GLN A 51 14.77 -2.51 -20.50
C GLN A 51 15.76 -1.60 -21.20
N SER A 52 16.17 -1.97 -22.43
CA SER A 52 17.21 -1.33 -23.20
C SER A 52 16.69 -0.64 -24.46
N SER A 53 17.39 0.40 -24.91
CA SER A 53 17.14 1.07 -26.19
C SER A 53 17.52 0.22 -27.42
N GLY A 54 18.35 -0.80 -27.24
CA GLY A 54 18.81 -1.70 -28.30
C GLY A 54 20.11 -2.40 -27.92
N PRO A 55 20.75 -3.13 -28.86
CA PRO A 55 21.93 -3.97 -28.59
C PRO A 55 23.11 -3.21 -27.94
N GLU A 56 23.22 -1.92 -28.24
CA GLU A 56 24.30 -1.08 -27.70
C GLU A 56 24.06 -0.57 -26.28
N ASN A 57 22.89 -0.86 -25.68
CA ASN A 57 22.52 -0.42 -24.32
C ASN A 57 22.74 1.08 -24.04
N GLU A 58 22.44 1.93 -25.02
CA GLU A 58 22.70 3.36 -24.90
C GLU A 58 21.87 4.02 -23.80
N PHE A 59 20.62 3.60 -23.67
CA PHE A 59 19.71 3.98 -22.59
C PHE A 59 19.15 2.73 -21.94
N LEU A 60 19.16 2.71 -20.61
CA LEU A 60 18.57 1.67 -19.76
C LEU A 60 17.54 2.30 -18.84
N VAL A 61 16.41 1.63 -18.67
CA VAL A 61 15.32 2.12 -17.83
C VAL A 61 14.75 1.02 -16.95
N VAL A 62 14.54 1.32 -15.68
CA VAL A 62 13.65 0.55 -14.80
C VAL A 62 12.37 1.34 -14.60
N HIS A 63 11.25 0.64 -14.61
CA HIS A 63 9.90 1.21 -14.62
C HIS A 63 9.02 0.52 -13.59
N ASN A 64 8.32 1.30 -12.79
CA ASN A 64 7.27 0.87 -11.88
C ASN A 64 5.99 1.63 -12.26
N GLY A 65 4.98 0.92 -12.74
CA GLY A 65 3.73 1.51 -13.22
C GLY A 65 3.24 0.92 -14.54
N VAL A 66 2.42 1.68 -15.28
CA VAL A 66 1.88 1.32 -16.59
C VAL A 66 1.89 2.53 -17.52
N ILE A 67 2.40 2.35 -18.73
CA ILE A 67 2.36 3.35 -19.81
C ILE A 67 1.14 3.06 -20.69
N THR A 68 0.10 3.84 -20.55
CA THR A 68 -1.19 3.57 -21.21
C THR A 68 -1.16 3.77 -22.72
N ASN A 69 -0.31 4.65 -23.23
CA ASN A 69 -0.17 4.94 -24.67
C ASN A 69 0.99 4.19 -25.34
N TYR A 70 1.53 3.13 -24.70
CA TYR A 70 2.73 2.42 -25.18
C TYR A 70 2.57 1.85 -26.61
N GLU A 71 1.39 1.38 -26.98
CA GLU A 71 1.16 0.83 -28.34
C GLU A 71 1.31 1.87 -29.43
N VAL A 72 0.80 3.08 -29.21
CA VAL A 72 0.91 4.21 -30.16
C VAL A 72 2.38 4.61 -30.31
N LEU A 73 3.10 4.70 -29.16
CA LEU A 73 4.53 5.00 -29.16
C LEU A 73 5.33 3.90 -29.84
N LYS A 74 5.02 2.63 -29.61
CA LYS A 74 5.65 1.48 -30.26
C LYS A 74 5.47 1.54 -31.79
N GLN A 75 4.26 1.74 -32.28
CA GLN A 75 4.00 1.87 -33.72
C GLN A 75 4.77 3.04 -34.34
N THR A 76 4.88 4.15 -33.64
CA THR A 76 5.65 5.31 -34.11
C THR A 76 7.14 4.99 -34.19
N LEU A 77 7.70 4.38 -33.14
CA LEU A 77 9.12 3.99 -33.10
C LEU A 77 9.47 2.92 -34.15
N VAL A 78 8.58 1.97 -34.41
CA VAL A 78 8.75 0.98 -35.49
C VAL A 78 8.85 1.66 -36.87
N ARG A 79 8.05 2.70 -37.14
CA ARG A 79 8.15 3.50 -38.39
C ARG A 79 9.50 4.23 -38.52
N HIS A 80 10.16 4.51 -37.39
CA HIS A 80 11.49 5.08 -37.36
C HIS A 80 12.64 4.05 -37.30
N GLY A 81 12.32 2.75 -37.50
CA GLY A 81 13.31 1.67 -37.64
C GLY A 81 13.68 0.97 -36.35
N PHE A 82 12.99 1.22 -35.24
CA PHE A 82 13.21 0.49 -33.99
C PHE A 82 12.53 -0.89 -34.02
N THR A 83 13.24 -1.90 -33.53
CA THR A 83 12.72 -3.25 -33.33
C THR A 83 12.40 -3.46 -31.84
N PHE A 84 11.43 -4.31 -31.54
CA PHE A 84 11.01 -4.63 -30.18
C PHE A 84 11.15 -6.12 -29.92
N GLU A 85 11.69 -6.47 -28.76
CA GLU A 85 11.94 -7.86 -28.35
C GLU A 85 11.04 -8.27 -27.18
N SER A 86 10.62 -7.31 -26.36
CA SER A 86 9.76 -7.58 -25.21
C SER A 86 8.28 -7.34 -25.51
N GLU A 87 7.45 -7.91 -24.64
CA GLU A 87 6.00 -7.70 -24.63
C GLU A 87 5.58 -6.63 -23.62
N THR A 88 6.57 -5.94 -23.01
CA THR A 88 6.31 -4.96 -21.97
C THR A 88 6.02 -3.58 -22.54
N ASP A 89 5.20 -2.82 -21.82
CA ASP A 89 5.01 -1.40 -22.08
C ASP A 89 6.28 -0.57 -21.80
N THR A 90 7.21 -1.10 -21.04
CA THR A 90 8.44 -0.42 -20.63
C THR A 90 9.44 -0.23 -21.76
N GLU A 91 9.53 -1.17 -22.71
CA GLU A 91 10.56 -1.12 -23.78
C GLU A 91 10.45 0.11 -24.67
N VAL A 92 9.26 0.73 -24.75
CA VAL A 92 9.09 1.98 -25.54
C VAL A 92 9.89 3.13 -24.94
N ILE A 93 10.14 3.14 -23.60
CA ILE A 93 10.72 4.27 -22.90
C ILE A 93 12.21 4.47 -23.28
N PRO A 94 13.11 3.47 -23.12
CA PRO A 94 14.51 3.63 -23.51
C PRO A 94 14.67 3.84 -25.02
N LYS A 95 13.80 3.24 -25.85
CA LYS A 95 13.81 3.47 -27.31
C LYS A 95 13.38 4.88 -27.68
N LEU A 96 12.39 5.43 -26.98
CA LEU A 96 11.98 6.82 -27.14
C LEU A 96 13.11 7.77 -26.68
N ALA A 97 13.80 7.46 -25.58
CA ALA A 97 14.95 8.24 -25.12
C ALA A 97 16.07 8.27 -26.16
N LYS A 98 16.37 7.12 -26.79
CA LYS A 98 17.33 7.05 -27.90
C LYS A 98 16.86 7.85 -29.11
N TYR A 99 15.60 7.72 -29.50
CA TYR A 99 15.04 8.49 -30.61
C TYR A 99 15.17 9.99 -30.39
N VAL A 100 14.80 10.48 -29.20
CA VAL A 100 14.93 11.91 -28.82
C VAL A 100 16.41 12.35 -28.86
N PHE A 101 17.31 11.56 -28.31
CA PHE A 101 18.75 11.83 -28.31
C PHE A 101 19.33 11.89 -29.73
N ASP A 102 18.99 10.92 -30.58
CA ASP A 102 19.47 10.88 -31.97
C ASP A 102 18.93 12.04 -32.81
N GLN A 103 17.68 12.46 -32.59
CA GLN A 103 17.10 13.60 -33.26
C GLN A 103 17.77 14.91 -32.83
N ALA A 104 17.96 15.11 -31.53
CA ALA A 104 18.61 16.31 -31.00
C ALA A 104 20.05 16.49 -31.52
N ASN A 105 20.77 15.36 -31.71
CA ASN A 105 22.15 15.40 -32.23
C ASN A 105 22.24 15.51 -33.78
N LYS A 106 21.18 15.12 -34.53
CA LYS A 106 21.15 15.24 -36.01
C LYS A 106 20.78 16.65 -36.46
N GLU A 107 19.96 17.33 -35.70
CA GLU A 107 19.35 18.61 -36.06
C GLU A 107 20.02 19.78 -35.35
N GLY A 108 21.34 19.89 -35.45
CA GLY A 108 21.96 21.16 -35.12
C GLY A 108 21.20 22.31 -35.78
N SER A 109 20.18 22.83 -35.14
CA SER A 109 19.53 24.13 -35.46
C SER A 109 18.26 24.21 -36.29
N ALA A 110 17.49 23.16 -36.67
CA ALA A 110 16.43 23.39 -37.66
C ALA A 110 15.08 22.70 -37.48
N LEU A 111 14.63 22.35 -36.30
CA LEU A 111 13.21 21.98 -36.14
C LEU A 111 12.61 22.65 -34.92
N GLY A 112 11.40 23.21 -35.10
CA GLY A 112 10.60 23.93 -34.12
C GLY A 112 10.11 23.14 -32.92
N LEU A 113 10.90 22.23 -32.40
CA LEU A 113 10.89 21.78 -31.04
C LEU A 113 11.51 22.92 -30.22
N SER A 114 10.71 23.60 -29.43
CA SER A 114 11.16 24.69 -28.55
C SER A 114 12.11 24.17 -27.48
N ILE A 115 13.31 23.74 -27.88
CA ILE A 115 14.44 23.47 -26.97
C ILE A 115 15.04 24.83 -26.60
N VAL A 116 14.36 25.51 -25.67
CA VAL A 116 14.73 26.84 -25.18
C VAL A 116 15.72 26.70 -24.04
N TYR A 117 16.82 26.00 -24.16
CA TYR A 117 17.96 26.10 -23.22
C TYR A 117 19.14 25.25 -23.72
N ALA A 118 19.73 25.67 -24.83
CA ALA A 118 21.15 25.33 -25.05
C ALA A 118 21.97 26.25 -24.12
N SER A 119 22.82 25.67 -23.29
CA SER A 119 23.92 26.43 -22.71
C SER A 119 24.80 26.96 -23.85
N VAL A 120 25.20 28.21 -23.76
CA VAL A 120 25.79 28.99 -24.86
C VAL A 120 27.14 28.43 -25.39
N ASP A 121 27.71 27.38 -24.77
CA ASP A 121 29.06 26.91 -25.07
C ASP A 121 29.21 25.45 -25.55
N ASP A 122 28.14 24.62 -25.54
CA ASP A 122 28.25 23.23 -26.01
C ASP A 122 26.97 22.77 -26.71
N ASN A 123 27.05 22.41 -27.98
CA ASN A 123 25.95 21.99 -28.86
C ASN A 123 25.42 20.58 -28.52
N THR A 124 25.63 20.07 -27.32
CA THR A 124 25.18 18.72 -26.91
C THR A 124 23.96 18.75 -26.01
N VAL A 125 22.96 17.90 -26.33
CA VAL A 125 21.76 17.76 -25.51
C VAL A 125 22.11 17.17 -24.13
N THR A 126 21.56 17.73 -23.06
CA THR A 126 21.78 17.21 -21.70
C THR A 126 20.87 16.02 -21.39
N PHE A 127 21.29 15.15 -20.46
CA PHE A 127 20.50 13.98 -20.07
C PHE A 127 19.13 14.36 -19.53
N SER A 128 19.04 15.43 -18.73
CA SER A 128 17.76 15.93 -18.22
C SER A 128 16.82 16.42 -19.32
N GLN A 129 17.36 17.03 -20.38
CA GLN A 129 16.54 17.44 -21.53
C GLN A 129 15.94 16.24 -22.28
N VAL A 130 16.73 15.17 -22.48
CA VAL A 130 16.26 13.92 -23.09
C VAL A 130 15.11 13.33 -22.27
N VAL A 131 15.29 13.18 -20.96
CA VAL A 131 14.28 12.58 -20.07
C VAL A 131 13.01 13.43 -20.00
N LEU A 132 13.15 14.75 -19.95
CA LEU A 132 12.00 15.64 -19.94
C LEU A 132 11.17 15.55 -21.22
N GLU A 133 11.83 15.43 -22.37
CA GLU A 133 11.15 15.23 -23.65
C GLU A 133 10.43 13.88 -23.69
N VAL A 134 11.06 12.82 -23.19
CA VAL A 134 10.40 11.52 -23.02
C VAL A 134 9.13 11.65 -22.17
N MET A 135 9.18 12.34 -21.02
CA MET A 135 8.03 12.52 -20.14
C MET A 135 6.86 13.25 -20.78
N ARG A 136 7.11 14.12 -21.77
CA ARG A 136 6.05 14.81 -22.53
C ARG A 136 5.19 13.86 -23.34
N HIS A 137 5.80 12.77 -23.81
CA HIS A 137 5.14 11.79 -24.67
C HIS A 137 4.52 10.63 -23.90
N LEU A 138 4.87 10.45 -22.62
CA LEU A 138 4.35 9.35 -21.80
C LEU A 138 2.99 9.71 -21.17
N GLU A 139 2.07 8.75 -21.23
CA GLU A 139 0.79 8.78 -20.54
C GLU A 139 0.67 7.57 -19.59
N GLY A 140 -0.02 7.78 -18.45
CA GLY A 140 -0.20 6.75 -17.44
C GLY A 140 0.48 7.10 -16.11
N ALA A 141 0.53 6.12 -15.22
CA ALA A 141 1.19 6.22 -13.92
C ALA A 141 2.56 5.52 -13.99
N TYR A 142 3.62 6.21 -13.61
CA TYR A 142 4.98 5.66 -13.68
C TYR A 142 5.92 6.25 -12.64
N ALA A 143 6.91 5.45 -12.25
CA ALA A 143 8.16 5.89 -11.63
C ALA A 143 9.31 5.26 -12.44
N LEU A 144 10.22 6.09 -12.94
CA LEU A 144 11.27 5.72 -13.86
C LEU A 144 12.64 6.09 -13.29
N ILE A 145 13.62 5.24 -13.53
CA ILE A 145 15.03 5.56 -13.33
C ILE A 145 15.76 5.26 -14.63
N PHE A 146 16.43 6.27 -15.15
CA PHE A 146 17.21 6.22 -16.39
C PHE A 146 18.70 6.17 -16.08
N LYS A 147 19.42 5.34 -16.85
CA LYS A 147 20.88 5.32 -16.96
C LYS A 147 21.27 5.31 -18.42
N SER A 148 22.39 5.99 -18.77
CA SER A 148 22.88 6.02 -20.15
C SER A 148 24.40 5.93 -20.20
N LYS A 149 24.92 5.26 -21.25
CA LYS A 149 26.35 5.21 -21.53
C LYS A 149 26.92 6.57 -21.99
N HIS A 150 26.04 7.47 -22.51
CA HIS A 150 26.42 8.81 -22.91
C HIS A 150 26.62 9.75 -21.71
N TYR A 151 26.05 9.39 -20.56
CA TYR A 151 26.12 10.13 -19.30
C TYR A 151 26.47 9.16 -18.15
N PRO A 152 27.70 8.61 -18.13
CA PRO A 152 28.05 7.47 -17.28
C PRO A 152 27.91 7.75 -15.77
N ASP A 153 28.16 8.99 -15.34
CA ASP A 153 28.15 9.42 -13.95
C ASP A 153 26.81 10.05 -13.52
N GLU A 154 25.80 9.97 -14.40
CA GLU A 154 24.49 10.55 -14.15
C GLU A 154 23.41 9.48 -14.03
N LEU A 155 22.44 9.72 -13.14
CA LEU A 155 21.15 9.02 -13.07
C LEU A 155 20.02 10.05 -13.05
N ILE A 156 18.95 9.75 -13.75
CA ILE A 156 17.74 10.57 -13.68
C ILE A 156 16.57 9.72 -13.27
N ALA A 157 15.84 10.19 -12.26
CA ALA A 157 14.62 9.56 -11.80
C ALA A 157 13.46 10.54 -11.90
N CYS A 158 12.29 10.06 -12.31
CA CYS A 158 11.09 10.87 -12.41
C CYS A 158 9.86 10.03 -12.08
N LYS A 159 8.77 10.70 -11.69
CA LYS A 159 7.53 10.00 -11.38
C LYS A 159 6.28 10.78 -11.78
N ARG A 160 5.22 10.00 -11.98
CA ARG A 160 3.84 10.44 -12.10
C ARG A 160 2.92 9.32 -11.62
N GLY A 161 2.21 9.53 -10.51
CA GLY A 161 1.28 8.54 -9.95
C GLY A 161 1.93 7.41 -9.13
N SER A 162 3.03 6.80 -9.59
CA SER A 162 3.70 5.70 -8.86
C SER A 162 4.67 6.23 -7.79
N PRO A 163 4.86 5.51 -6.65
CA PRO A 163 5.74 5.96 -5.57
C PRO A 163 7.23 5.95 -5.96
N LEU A 164 7.95 6.97 -5.50
CA LEU A 164 9.40 7.09 -5.61
C LEU A 164 9.94 7.94 -4.47
N LEU A 165 11.04 7.54 -3.89
CA LEU A 165 11.75 8.28 -2.84
C LEU A 165 13.26 8.26 -3.06
N LEU A 166 13.94 9.25 -2.50
CA LEU A 166 15.39 9.37 -2.47
C LEU A 166 15.87 9.24 -1.03
N GLY A 167 16.65 8.20 -0.72
CA GLY A 167 17.37 8.04 0.54
C GLY A 167 18.77 8.66 0.43
N VAL A 168 19.18 9.39 1.46
CA VAL A 168 20.47 10.11 1.48
C VAL A 168 21.25 9.70 2.72
N LYS A 169 22.42 9.08 2.54
CA LYS A 169 23.35 8.72 3.61
C LYS A 169 24.47 9.73 3.69
N VAL A 170 24.38 10.63 4.65
CA VAL A 170 25.32 11.74 4.88
C VAL A 170 25.89 11.64 6.29
N SER A 171 27.15 12.00 6.49
CA SER A 171 27.71 12.25 7.82
C SER A 171 26.94 13.40 8.52
N LEU A 172 26.68 13.26 9.82
CA LEU A 172 25.91 14.27 10.60
C LEU A 172 26.60 15.63 10.61
N ILE A 173 27.95 15.65 10.58
CA ILE A 173 28.79 16.86 10.59
C ILE A 173 28.63 17.61 9.26
N ASP A 174 28.65 16.89 8.14
CA ASP A 174 28.56 17.48 6.80
C ASP A 174 27.18 18.07 6.53
N PHE A 175 26.12 17.48 7.10
CA PHE A 175 24.76 18.00 6.99
C PHE A 175 24.55 19.32 7.76
N LEU A 176 25.10 19.43 8.98
CA LEU A 176 24.99 20.65 9.80
C LEU A 176 25.78 21.82 9.18
N MET A 177 26.91 21.54 8.57
CA MET A 177 27.74 22.56 7.90
C MET A 177 27.08 23.09 6.64
N SER A 178 26.43 22.23 5.84
CA SER A 178 25.69 22.68 4.63
C SER A 178 24.44 23.50 4.97
N CYS A 179 23.78 23.23 6.10
CA CYS A 179 22.65 24.05 6.56
C CYS A 179 23.05 25.45 7.06
N GLN A 180 24.26 25.60 7.61
CA GLN A 180 24.77 26.90 8.06
C GLN A 180 25.22 27.79 6.89
N GLN A 181 25.88 27.26 5.87
CA GLN A 181 26.30 28.02 4.69
C GLN A 181 25.12 28.57 3.88
N LEU A 182 24.01 27.80 3.77
CA LEU A 182 22.80 28.26 3.07
C LEU A 182 22.11 29.45 3.75
N SER A 183 22.32 29.68 5.04
CA SER A 183 21.78 30.84 5.76
C SER A 183 22.62 32.11 5.57
N GLU A 184 23.87 32.02 5.21
CA GLU A 184 24.76 33.17 4.98
C GLU A 184 24.66 33.70 3.54
N ASP A 185 24.47 32.82 2.54
CA ASP A 185 24.37 33.20 1.11
C ASP A 185 23.05 33.92 0.76
N LEU A 186 22.01 33.81 1.58
CA LEU A 186 20.72 34.50 1.41
C LEU A 186 20.76 36.00 1.74
N ASN A 187 21.83 36.50 2.39
CA ASN A 187 21.96 37.90 2.77
C ASN A 187 22.74 38.77 1.75
N HIS A 188 23.32 38.18 0.71
CA HIS A 188 24.01 38.92 -0.35
C HIS A 188 23.36 38.60 -1.70
N GLY A 189 22.52 39.54 -2.16
CA GLY A 189 21.83 39.48 -3.46
C GLY A 189 22.80 39.55 -4.64
N SER A 190 23.43 38.46 -5.01
CA SER A 190 24.21 38.31 -6.23
C SER A 190 23.64 37.21 -7.13
N ALA A 191 23.72 37.46 -8.44
CA ALA A 191 23.18 36.67 -9.53
C ALA A 191 23.46 35.16 -9.41
N ILE A 192 22.41 34.36 -9.63
CA ILE A 192 22.42 32.91 -9.53
C ILE A 192 23.24 32.33 -10.67
N HIS A 193 24.45 31.92 -10.38
CA HIS A 193 25.26 31.03 -11.21
C HIS A 193 24.93 29.56 -10.92
N ASP A 194 25.17 28.67 -11.87
CA ASP A 194 24.81 27.25 -12.03
C ASP A 194 25.20 26.25 -10.90
N ASP A 195 25.60 26.70 -9.73
CA ASP A 195 26.28 25.92 -8.69
C ASP A 195 25.40 25.39 -7.53
N ASN A 196 24.10 25.21 -7.72
CA ASN A 196 23.21 24.73 -6.65
C ASN A 196 22.99 23.21 -6.64
N PHE A 197 24.01 22.41 -6.88
CA PHE A 197 24.08 21.06 -6.36
C PHE A 197 24.38 21.10 -4.86
N LEU A 198 23.75 20.23 -4.07
CA LEU A 198 24.10 20.01 -2.66
C LEU A 198 25.60 19.67 -2.58
N SER A 199 26.48 20.68 -2.40
CA SER A 199 27.77 20.63 -2.13
C SER A 199 29.02 21.00 -2.55
N LYS A 200 29.86 21.65 -2.02
CA LYS A 200 31.34 21.55 -2.25
C LYS A 200 32.14 20.90 -1.09
N ASN A 201 31.53 20.69 0.10
CA ASN A 201 32.25 20.11 1.25
C ASN A 201 31.46 19.05 2.06
N GLY A 202 30.37 18.50 1.54
CA GLY A 202 29.54 17.51 2.24
C GLY A 202 28.77 16.63 1.26
N CYS A 203 29.43 16.10 0.21
CA CYS A 203 28.81 15.16 -0.71
C CYS A 203 28.22 13.98 0.03
N PRO A 204 26.95 13.61 -0.19
CA PRO A 204 26.40 12.38 0.35
C PRO A 204 27.25 11.20 -0.12
N LYS A 205 27.61 10.31 0.79
CA LYS A 205 28.42 9.14 0.45
C LYS A 205 27.65 8.12 -0.37
N GLU A 206 26.35 8.01 -0.13
CA GLU A 206 25.49 7.05 -0.82
C GLU A 206 24.08 7.65 -1.02
N LEU A 207 23.53 7.46 -2.22
CA LEU A 207 22.17 7.86 -2.61
C LEU A 207 21.38 6.63 -3.05
N PHE A 208 20.13 6.52 -2.60
CA PHE A 208 19.25 5.39 -2.87
C PHE A 208 17.95 5.88 -3.47
N LEU A 209 17.62 5.47 -4.69
CA LEU A 209 16.32 5.67 -5.30
C LEU A 209 15.49 4.38 -5.13
N SER A 210 14.32 4.49 -4.55
CA SER A 210 13.44 3.33 -4.31
C SER A 210 11.97 3.70 -4.37
N SER A 211 11.13 2.74 -4.72
CA SER A 211 9.67 2.84 -4.60
C SER A 211 9.16 2.56 -3.19
N ASP A 212 9.98 1.92 -2.33
CA ASP A 212 9.61 1.55 -0.97
C ASP A 212 10.67 1.99 0.04
N ALA A 213 10.24 2.69 1.10
CA ALA A 213 11.10 3.13 2.19
C ALA A 213 11.77 1.97 2.94
N ASN A 214 11.10 0.81 3.02
CA ASN A 214 11.64 -0.38 3.68
C ASN A 214 12.94 -0.89 3.03
N ALA A 215 13.10 -0.67 1.72
CA ALA A 215 14.32 -1.08 1.01
C ALA A 215 15.54 -0.18 1.33
N VAL A 216 15.29 1.03 1.82
CA VAL A 216 16.33 2.05 2.05
C VAL A 216 16.72 2.17 3.51
N ILE A 217 15.83 1.80 4.44
CA ILE A 217 16.01 2.09 5.86
C ILE A 217 17.21 1.41 6.51
N GLU A 218 17.64 0.26 5.99
CA GLU A 218 18.87 -0.42 6.45
C GLU A 218 20.13 0.41 6.15
N HIS A 219 20.04 1.32 5.17
CA HIS A 219 21.13 2.15 4.72
C HIS A 219 21.05 3.59 5.26
N THR A 220 19.84 4.17 5.27
CA THR A 220 19.62 5.52 5.80
C THR A 220 18.18 5.72 6.25
N LYS A 221 18.01 6.49 7.34
CA LYS A 221 16.69 6.96 7.82
C LYS A 221 16.29 8.31 7.21
N LYS A 222 17.17 8.96 6.45
CA LYS A 222 16.91 10.26 5.84
C LYS A 222 16.39 10.05 4.42
N VAL A 223 15.13 10.41 4.19
CA VAL A 223 14.49 10.24 2.89
C VAL A 223 13.81 11.52 2.43
N LEU A 224 13.76 11.69 1.12
CA LEU A 224 12.94 12.68 0.43
C LEU A 224 11.92 11.95 -0.44
N VAL A 225 10.65 12.17 -0.20
CA VAL A 225 9.58 11.66 -1.07
C VAL A 225 9.50 12.55 -2.30
N ILE A 226 9.59 11.95 -3.49
CA ILE A 226 9.49 12.64 -4.76
C ILE A 226 8.00 12.88 -5.07
N GLU A 227 7.63 14.06 -5.53
CA GLU A 227 6.27 14.43 -5.92
C GLU A 227 6.03 14.22 -7.42
N ASP A 228 4.76 14.21 -7.81
CA ASP A 228 4.39 14.07 -9.21
C ASP A 228 4.90 15.24 -10.06
N GLY A 229 5.47 14.90 -11.21
CA GLY A 229 6.11 15.86 -12.08
C GLY A 229 7.49 16.33 -11.60
N GLU A 230 8.02 15.81 -10.49
CA GLU A 230 9.41 16.07 -10.12
C GLU A 230 10.37 15.11 -10.83
N VAL A 231 11.51 15.66 -11.21
CA VAL A 231 12.64 14.96 -11.83
C VAL A 231 13.86 15.14 -10.95
N VAL A 232 14.42 14.03 -10.47
CA VAL A 232 15.63 13.99 -9.67
C VAL A 232 16.79 13.68 -10.58
N HIS A 233 17.73 14.58 -10.69
CA HIS A 233 18.98 14.40 -11.44
C HIS A 233 20.13 14.23 -10.46
N LEU A 234 20.76 13.07 -10.48
CA LEU A 234 21.96 12.74 -9.73
C LEU A 234 23.16 12.88 -10.65
N LYS A 235 24.09 13.76 -10.28
CA LYS A 235 25.31 14.03 -11.04
C LYS A 235 26.43 14.42 -10.09
N ASP A 236 27.64 13.91 -10.30
CA ASP A 236 28.85 14.27 -9.55
C ASP A 236 28.68 14.20 -8.01
N GLY A 237 27.90 13.23 -7.53
CA GLY A 237 27.56 13.08 -6.11
C GLY A 237 26.58 14.13 -5.56
N GLY A 238 26.07 15.02 -6.40
CA GLY A 238 25.03 16.00 -6.08
C GLY A 238 23.63 15.55 -6.47
N VAL A 239 22.63 16.26 -5.96
CA VAL A 239 21.20 16.05 -6.25
C VAL A 239 20.59 17.36 -6.73
N LEU A 240 20.00 17.34 -7.91
CA LEU A 240 19.21 18.45 -8.44
C LEU A 240 17.75 17.96 -8.62
N ILE A 241 16.79 18.72 -8.12
CA ILE A 241 15.37 18.42 -8.29
C ILE A 241 14.74 19.51 -9.17
N LEU A 242 14.14 19.06 -10.28
CA LEU A 242 13.44 19.90 -11.23
C LEU A 242 11.94 19.56 -11.18
N LYS A 243 11.07 20.53 -11.46
CA LYS A 243 9.63 20.31 -11.60
C LYS A 243 9.22 20.46 -13.05
N PHE A 244 8.54 19.45 -13.56
CA PHE A 244 7.94 19.44 -14.88
C PHE A 244 6.48 19.88 -14.78
N ASP A 245 6.12 20.98 -15.43
CA ASP A 245 4.77 21.53 -15.45
C ASP A 245 4.18 21.40 -16.87
N LYS A 246 3.21 20.48 -17.03
CA LYS A 246 2.59 20.20 -18.34
C LYS A 246 1.56 21.28 -18.74
N GLU A 247 1.05 22.07 -17.78
CA GLU A 247 -0.08 22.99 -18.01
C GLU A 247 0.29 24.42 -18.48
N LYS A 248 1.55 24.78 -18.44
CA LYS A 248 2.00 26.14 -18.85
C LYS A 248 2.56 26.17 -20.26
N GLY A 249 1.70 26.16 -21.23
CA GLY A 249 2.03 26.64 -22.56
C GLY A 249 1.57 25.77 -23.73
N GLU A 250 0.85 26.37 -24.68
CA GLU A 250 0.55 25.79 -25.98
C GLU A 250 1.82 25.52 -26.83
N HIS A 251 2.99 25.97 -26.35
CA HIS A 251 4.30 25.75 -26.98
C HIS A 251 5.41 25.57 -25.94
N GLY A 252 5.55 24.36 -25.38
CA GLY A 252 6.69 23.94 -24.58
C GLY A 252 6.53 24.13 -23.07
N GLY A 253 6.43 23.02 -22.33
CA GLY A 253 6.46 23.02 -20.87
C GLY A 253 7.76 23.66 -20.36
N ALA A 254 7.63 24.72 -19.57
CA ALA A 254 8.76 25.38 -18.96
C ALA A 254 9.23 24.58 -17.73
N LEU A 255 10.53 24.28 -17.64
CA LEU A 255 11.16 23.84 -16.41
C LEU A 255 11.13 24.99 -15.42
N SER A 256 10.28 24.92 -14.40
CA SER A 256 10.47 25.75 -13.22
C SER A 256 11.44 25.03 -12.28
N ARG A 257 12.58 25.63 -11.98
CA ARG A 257 13.39 25.23 -10.83
C ARG A 257 12.47 25.24 -9.61
N VAL A 258 12.32 24.12 -8.93
CA VAL A 258 11.69 24.12 -7.61
C VAL A 258 12.55 25.04 -6.74
N ALA A 259 11.98 26.16 -6.34
CA ALA A 259 12.63 27.07 -5.42
C ALA A 259 12.94 26.25 -4.16
N SER A 260 14.24 26.05 -3.96
CA SER A 260 14.89 25.45 -2.81
C SER A 260 14.49 24.02 -2.41
N ILE A 261 15.46 23.22 -2.43
CA ILE A 261 15.79 22.06 -1.60
C ILE A 261 15.55 22.30 -0.07
N GLN A 262 14.74 23.24 0.32
CA GLN A 262 14.30 23.45 1.70
C GLN A 262 13.16 22.51 2.11
N ARG A 263 12.86 21.46 1.35
CA ARG A 263 12.15 20.33 1.91
C ARG A 263 13.07 19.65 2.91
N ALA A 264 12.74 19.79 4.18
CA ALA A 264 13.39 19.04 5.23
C ALA A 264 13.36 17.55 4.86
N LEU A 265 14.54 16.91 4.85
CA LEU A 265 14.62 15.46 4.74
C LEU A 265 13.74 14.88 5.83
N SER A 266 12.75 14.09 5.45
CA SER A 266 11.93 13.37 6.40
C SER A 266 12.80 12.32 7.08
N ILE A 267 12.82 12.32 8.41
CA ILE A 267 13.48 11.26 9.17
C ILE A 267 12.45 10.16 9.32
N LEU A 268 12.75 8.99 8.77
CA LEU A 268 11.95 7.81 9.02
C LEU A 268 12.15 7.42 10.50
N GLU A 269 11.09 7.53 11.29
CA GLU A 269 11.07 7.12 12.70
C GLU A 269 11.05 5.59 12.86
N MET A 270 11.65 4.87 11.93
CA MET A 270 11.69 3.42 11.91
C MET A 270 12.95 2.92 12.61
N GLU A 271 12.77 1.98 13.55
CA GLU A 271 13.89 1.17 14.05
C GLU A 271 14.06 -0.07 13.18
N VAL A 272 15.28 -0.38 12.77
CA VAL A 272 15.62 -1.59 11.97
C VAL A 272 15.12 -2.87 12.67
N GLU A 273 15.11 -2.87 14.00
CA GLU A 273 14.61 -3.97 14.81
C GLU A 273 13.11 -4.24 14.61
N GLN A 274 12.31 -3.22 14.28
CA GLN A 274 10.88 -3.40 14.01
C GLN A 274 10.61 -4.11 12.68
N ILE A 275 11.54 -4.01 11.75
CA ILE A 275 11.46 -4.63 10.42
C ILE A 275 11.95 -6.07 10.45
N ASN A 276 12.83 -6.45 11.38
CA ASN A 276 13.35 -7.80 11.49
C ASN A 276 12.27 -8.81 11.92
N LYS A 277 12.33 -10.04 11.39
CA LYS A 277 11.42 -11.14 11.76
C LYS A 277 11.54 -11.53 13.23
N GLY A 278 12.66 -11.22 13.87
CA GLY A 278 12.95 -11.65 15.25
C GLY A 278 12.94 -13.17 15.38
N LYS A 279 12.14 -13.69 16.31
CA LYS A 279 12.00 -15.15 16.58
C LYS A 279 11.08 -15.90 15.62
N TYR A 280 10.43 -15.21 14.72
CA TYR A 280 9.43 -15.79 13.81
C TYR A 280 10.06 -16.23 12.49
N GLU A 281 9.52 -17.26 11.89
CA GLU A 281 10.00 -17.77 10.59
C GLU A 281 9.56 -16.85 9.43
N HIS A 282 8.36 -16.25 9.55
CA HIS A 282 7.75 -15.43 8.53
C HIS A 282 7.26 -14.09 9.07
N TYR A 283 7.21 -13.05 8.22
CA TYR A 283 6.65 -11.75 8.58
C TYR A 283 5.17 -11.84 8.92
N MET A 284 4.37 -12.56 8.13
CA MET A 284 2.95 -12.76 8.42
C MET A 284 2.73 -13.37 9.80
N GLN A 285 3.54 -14.37 10.20
CA GLN A 285 3.47 -14.96 11.54
C GLN A 285 3.74 -13.90 12.61
N LYS A 286 4.83 -13.13 12.47
CA LYS A 286 5.17 -12.04 13.37
C LYS A 286 4.01 -11.05 13.49
N GLU A 287 3.47 -10.60 12.37
CA GLU A 287 2.42 -9.60 12.29
C GLU A 287 1.09 -10.07 12.90
N ILE A 288 0.75 -11.36 12.76
CA ILE A 288 -0.39 -11.95 13.46
C ILE A 288 -0.18 -11.90 14.99
N HIS A 289 1.03 -12.26 15.49
CA HIS A 289 1.33 -12.28 16.92
C HIS A 289 1.56 -10.88 17.52
N GLU A 290 1.88 -9.88 16.71
CA GLU A 290 2.04 -8.48 17.13
C GLU A 290 0.71 -7.74 17.32
N GLN A 291 -0.42 -8.30 16.93
CA GLN A 291 -1.73 -7.62 16.98
C GLN A 291 -2.06 -7.02 18.35
N PRO A 292 -1.83 -7.67 19.51
CA PRO A 292 -2.09 -7.04 20.81
C PRO A 292 -1.29 -5.73 21.03
N ALA A 293 -0.02 -5.73 20.64
CA ALA A 293 0.86 -4.57 20.74
C ALA A 293 0.45 -3.48 19.73
N SER A 294 0.13 -3.88 18.52
CA SER A 294 -0.36 -2.99 17.45
C SER A 294 -1.65 -2.29 17.86
N LEU A 295 -2.63 -3.01 18.39
CA LEU A 295 -3.89 -2.44 18.89
C LEU A 295 -3.64 -1.44 20.03
N THR A 296 -2.74 -1.77 20.95
CA THR A 296 -2.36 -0.86 22.04
C THR A 296 -1.76 0.44 21.49
N THR A 297 -0.88 0.34 20.50
CA THR A 297 -0.25 1.50 19.85
C THR A 297 -1.28 2.33 19.07
N THR A 298 -2.18 1.69 18.36
CA THR A 298 -3.29 2.33 17.63
C THR A 298 -4.17 3.17 18.54
N MET A 299 -4.44 2.70 19.76
CA MET A 299 -5.32 3.37 20.72
C MET A 299 -4.58 4.39 21.62
N ARG A 300 -3.26 4.36 21.66
CA ARG A 300 -2.45 5.17 22.56
C ARG A 300 -2.74 6.66 22.37
N GLY A 301 -3.08 7.35 23.49
CA GLY A 301 -3.38 8.78 23.49
C GLY A 301 -4.71 9.17 22.86
N ARG A 302 -5.48 8.21 22.36
CA ARG A 302 -6.78 8.44 21.69
C ARG A 302 -7.97 8.02 22.54
N LEU A 303 -7.80 6.99 23.38
CA LEU A 303 -8.80 6.57 24.37
C LEU A 303 -8.47 7.20 25.72
N ILE A 304 -9.44 7.90 26.29
CA ILE A 304 -9.31 8.53 27.60
C ILE A 304 -10.21 7.80 28.59
N ARG A 305 -9.60 7.19 29.60
CA ARG A 305 -10.30 6.70 30.78
C ARG A 305 -10.77 7.90 31.58
N GLY A 306 -12.07 8.13 31.70
CA GLY A 306 -12.58 9.18 32.57
C GLY A 306 -12.03 9.04 34.00
N GLY A 307 -11.89 10.16 34.72
CA GLY A 307 -11.66 10.18 36.19
C GLY A 307 -13.02 10.24 36.90
N SER A 308 -13.01 10.31 38.23
CA SER A 308 -14.21 10.32 39.09
C SER A 308 -15.31 11.35 38.69
N CYS A 309 -14.99 12.33 37.83
CA CYS A 309 -15.92 13.35 37.34
C CYS A 309 -15.89 13.57 35.83
N LYS A 310 -15.20 12.76 35.05
CA LYS A 310 -15.11 12.92 33.58
C LYS A 310 -15.57 11.63 32.89
N ALA A 311 -16.46 11.75 31.91
CA ALA A 311 -16.88 10.63 31.05
C ALA A 311 -15.69 10.06 30.23
N LYS A 312 -15.76 8.76 29.95
CA LYS A 312 -14.86 8.12 29.02
C LYS A 312 -15.07 8.70 27.63
N THR A 313 -14.01 9.00 26.92
CA THR A 313 -14.12 9.65 25.60
C THR A 313 -13.01 9.22 24.63
N VAL A 314 -13.23 9.51 23.36
CA VAL A 314 -12.27 9.29 22.27
C VAL A 314 -11.82 10.63 21.71
N LEU A 315 -10.51 10.82 21.57
CA LEU A 315 -9.91 12.01 20.95
C LEU A 315 -9.18 11.61 19.65
N LEU A 316 -9.69 12.10 18.54
CA LEU A 316 -9.05 11.96 17.22
C LEU A 316 -8.68 13.37 16.72
N GLY A 317 -7.45 13.79 17.02
CA GLY A 317 -6.96 15.15 16.72
C GLY A 317 -7.13 15.55 15.26
N GLY A 318 -6.82 14.64 14.34
CA GLY A 318 -6.95 14.88 12.91
C GLY A 318 -8.39 15.08 12.38
N LEU A 319 -9.42 14.72 13.16
CA LEU A 319 -10.82 14.95 12.79
C LEU A 319 -11.48 16.10 13.56
N LYS A 320 -10.83 16.62 14.59
CA LYS A 320 -11.43 17.53 15.57
C LYS A 320 -12.15 18.72 14.94
N ASP A 321 -11.51 19.36 13.98
CA ASP A 321 -12.03 20.57 13.34
C ASP A 321 -13.14 20.29 12.33
N HIS A 322 -13.20 19.07 11.81
CA HIS A 322 -14.16 18.62 10.78
C HIS A 322 -15.36 17.84 11.34
N LEU A 323 -15.35 17.43 12.63
CA LEU A 323 -16.44 16.63 13.21
C LEU A 323 -17.83 17.26 13.05
N LYS A 324 -17.93 18.59 13.14
CA LYS A 324 -19.21 19.30 12.97
C LYS A 324 -19.73 19.18 11.54
N THR A 325 -18.85 19.24 10.55
CA THR A 325 -19.16 19.10 9.14
C THR A 325 -19.55 17.65 8.84
N ILE A 326 -18.78 16.68 9.31
CA ILE A 326 -19.06 15.25 9.13
C ILE A 326 -20.44 14.88 9.70
N ARG A 327 -20.79 15.38 10.90
CA ARG A 327 -22.11 15.12 11.53
C ARG A 327 -23.30 15.72 10.76
N ARG A 328 -23.06 16.66 9.87
CA ARG A 328 -24.07 17.30 9.02
C ARG A 328 -24.13 16.73 7.61
N SER A 329 -23.25 15.78 7.30
CA SER A 329 -23.23 15.15 5.99
C SER A 329 -24.53 14.45 5.68
N ARG A 330 -24.94 14.51 4.43
CA ARG A 330 -26.10 13.77 3.91
C ARG A 330 -25.93 12.26 4.06
N ARG A 331 -24.70 11.79 3.79
CA ARG A 331 -24.26 10.41 3.97
C ARG A 331 -22.76 10.36 4.14
N ILE A 332 -22.26 9.24 4.61
CA ILE A 332 -20.83 8.90 4.61
C ILE A 332 -20.62 7.84 3.54
N VAL A 333 -19.65 8.07 2.65
CA VAL A 333 -19.28 7.12 1.59
C VAL A 333 -17.93 6.53 1.94
N PHE A 334 -17.88 5.24 2.25
CA PHE A 334 -16.62 4.51 2.43
C PHE A 334 -16.09 4.02 1.10
N ILE A 335 -14.83 4.33 0.81
CA ILE A 335 -14.14 3.98 -0.43
C ILE A 335 -12.86 3.23 -0.08
N GLY A 336 -12.67 2.06 -0.67
CA GLY A 336 -11.48 1.23 -0.45
C GLY A 336 -11.47 -0.01 -1.32
N CYS A 337 -10.36 -0.75 -1.26
CA CYS A 337 -10.14 -1.99 -2.00
C CYS A 337 -9.79 -3.14 -1.05
N GLY A 338 -10.14 -4.38 -1.39
CA GLY A 338 -9.73 -5.60 -0.70
C GLY A 338 -9.98 -5.56 0.81
N THR A 339 -8.95 -5.81 1.60
CA THR A 339 -8.99 -5.80 3.08
C THR A 339 -9.55 -4.50 3.65
N SER A 340 -9.21 -3.34 3.08
CA SER A 340 -9.69 -2.04 3.55
C SER A 340 -11.19 -1.85 3.31
N TYR A 341 -11.74 -2.39 2.21
CA TYR A 341 -13.17 -2.46 1.98
C TYR A 341 -13.87 -3.34 3.04
N ASN A 342 -13.29 -4.51 3.37
CA ASN A 342 -13.84 -5.40 4.40
C ASN A 342 -13.82 -4.75 5.79
N VAL A 343 -12.79 -3.94 6.12
CA VAL A 343 -12.76 -3.13 7.34
C VAL A 343 -13.94 -2.15 7.40
N ALA A 344 -14.13 -1.40 6.31
CA ALA A 344 -15.22 -0.42 6.25
C ALA A 344 -16.60 -1.09 6.36
N LEU A 345 -16.75 -2.27 5.75
CA LEU A 345 -17.95 -3.09 5.87
C LEU A 345 -18.21 -3.56 7.32
N ALA A 346 -17.15 -3.96 8.05
CA ALA A 346 -17.26 -4.31 9.47
C ALA A 346 -17.68 -3.11 10.34
N ALA A 347 -17.22 -1.92 10.02
CA ALA A 347 -17.47 -0.70 10.79
C ALA A 347 -18.81 -0.03 10.46
N ARG A 348 -19.36 -0.28 9.27
CA ARG A 348 -20.59 0.35 8.77
C ARG A 348 -21.74 0.30 9.78
N PRO A 349 -22.15 -0.87 10.34
CA PRO A 349 -23.29 -0.92 11.23
C PRO A 349 -23.10 -0.09 12.51
N LEU A 350 -21.89 -0.07 13.05
CA LEU A 350 -21.57 0.72 14.24
C LEU A 350 -21.64 2.22 13.95
N LEU A 351 -21.15 2.64 12.80
CA LEU A 351 -21.19 4.06 12.41
C LEU A 351 -22.63 4.53 12.21
N GLU A 352 -23.44 3.75 11.51
CA GLU A 352 -24.89 4.03 11.34
C GLU A 352 -25.61 4.05 12.70
N GLU A 353 -25.32 3.09 13.61
CA GLU A 353 -25.89 3.01 14.95
C GLU A 353 -25.60 4.28 15.77
N LEU A 354 -24.35 4.73 15.82
CA LEU A 354 -23.94 5.81 16.70
C LEU A 354 -24.18 7.21 16.11
N SER A 355 -24.07 7.37 14.80
CA SER A 355 -24.19 8.66 14.13
C SER A 355 -25.58 8.97 13.60
N GLY A 356 -26.38 7.95 13.27
CA GLY A 356 -27.64 8.08 12.54
C GLY A 356 -27.47 8.51 11.08
N ILE A 357 -26.25 8.55 10.57
CA ILE A 357 -25.94 8.97 9.19
C ILE A 357 -25.91 7.72 8.30
N PRO A 358 -26.60 7.69 7.15
CA PRO A 358 -26.52 6.58 6.20
C PRO A 358 -25.09 6.40 5.68
N VAL A 359 -24.64 5.13 5.59
CA VAL A 359 -23.30 4.78 5.09
C VAL A 359 -23.42 4.00 3.79
N THR A 360 -22.79 4.52 2.74
CA THR A 360 -22.64 3.85 1.44
C THR A 360 -21.25 3.20 1.35
N MET A 361 -21.18 2.01 0.77
CA MET A 361 -19.95 1.26 0.56
C MET A 361 -19.59 1.26 -0.91
N GLU A 362 -18.38 1.66 -1.25
CA GLU A 362 -17.88 1.72 -2.62
C GLU A 362 -16.52 1.01 -2.74
N ILE A 363 -16.41 0.14 -3.73
CA ILE A 363 -15.11 -0.34 -4.21
C ILE A 363 -14.57 0.74 -5.13
N ALA A 364 -13.31 1.14 -4.95
CA ALA A 364 -12.77 2.31 -5.65
C ALA A 364 -12.84 2.17 -7.18
N SER A 365 -12.46 1.02 -7.74
CA SER A 365 -12.54 0.76 -9.19
C SER A 365 -13.98 0.81 -9.70
N ASP A 366 -14.94 0.16 -9.03
CA ASP A 366 -16.36 0.17 -9.43
C ASP A 366 -16.95 1.59 -9.40
N LEU A 367 -16.61 2.39 -8.38
CA LEU A 367 -17.01 3.79 -8.30
C LEU A 367 -16.54 4.59 -9.51
N LEU A 368 -15.28 4.38 -9.92
CA LEU A 368 -14.68 5.07 -11.06
C LEU A 368 -15.31 4.63 -12.38
N ASP A 369 -15.47 3.31 -12.59
CA ASP A 369 -16.00 2.74 -13.83
C ASP A 369 -17.43 3.23 -14.12
N ARG A 370 -18.29 3.27 -13.10
CA ARG A 370 -19.68 3.72 -13.25
C ARG A 370 -19.90 5.20 -13.01
N GLN A 371 -18.85 5.95 -12.64
CA GLN A 371 -18.95 7.37 -12.30
C GLN A 371 -20.05 7.64 -11.26
N GLY A 372 -20.06 6.85 -10.18
CA GLY A 372 -21.10 6.88 -9.15
C GLY A 372 -21.24 8.27 -8.52
N PRO A 373 -22.47 8.72 -8.19
CA PRO A 373 -22.70 10.09 -7.72
C PRO A 373 -22.07 10.32 -6.34
N ILE A 374 -21.20 11.31 -6.26
CA ILE A 374 -20.65 11.89 -5.03
C ILE A 374 -21.04 13.38 -5.03
N TYR A 375 -21.54 13.85 -3.89
CA TYR A 375 -22.06 15.20 -3.74
C TYR A 375 -21.24 16.00 -2.72
N ARG A 376 -21.32 17.32 -2.83
CA ARG A 376 -20.66 18.26 -1.89
C ARG A 376 -21.09 18.06 -0.44
N GLU A 377 -22.30 17.59 -0.19
CA GLU A 377 -22.84 17.31 1.14
C GLU A 377 -22.46 15.93 1.68
N ASP A 378 -21.76 15.12 0.90
CA ASP A 378 -21.25 13.83 1.33
C ASP A 378 -19.90 13.99 2.05
N THR A 379 -19.61 13.08 2.98
CA THR A 379 -18.25 12.84 3.48
C THR A 379 -17.71 11.56 2.87
N ALA A 380 -16.68 11.66 2.05
CA ALA A 380 -15.98 10.52 1.46
C ALA A 380 -14.82 10.08 2.36
N VAL A 381 -14.82 8.84 2.81
CA VAL A 381 -13.80 8.27 3.70
C VAL A 381 -12.99 7.23 2.95
N PHE A 382 -11.72 7.52 2.75
CA PHE A 382 -10.76 6.68 2.03
C PHE A 382 -9.97 5.82 3.01
N VAL A 383 -10.16 4.51 2.92
CA VAL A 383 -9.49 3.55 3.81
C VAL A 383 -8.41 2.81 3.02
N SER A 384 -7.16 2.95 3.44
CA SER A 384 -6.02 2.30 2.80
C SER A 384 -4.88 2.08 3.78
N GLN A 385 -4.31 0.89 3.81
CA GLN A 385 -3.13 0.60 4.65
C GLN A 385 -1.91 1.37 4.15
N SER A 386 -1.58 1.27 2.86
CA SER A 386 -0.44 1.95 2.25
C SER A 386 -0.68 3.45 2.05
N GLY A 387 -1.94 3.83 1.75
CA GLY A 387 -2.29 5.17 1.30
C GLY A 387 -1.79 5.50 -0.11
N GLU A 388 -1.42 4.47 -0.89
CA GLU A 388 -0.82 4.56 -2.23
C GLU A 388 -1.54 3.69 -3.27
N THR A 389 -2.72 3.15 -2.95
CA THR A 389 -3.49 2.29 -3.86
C THR A 389 -4.04 3.11 -5.03
N ALA A 390 -3.69 2.74 -6.27
CA ALA A 390 -4.00 3.51 -7.48
C ALA A 390 -5.48 3.85 -7.63
N ASP A 391 -6.37 2.85 -7.60
CA ASP A 391 -7.81 3.09 -7.72
C ASP A 391 -8.35 3.99 -6.61
N THR A 392 -7.85 3.82 -5.36
CA THR A 392 -8.28 4.64 -4.23
C THR A 392 -7.82 6.09 -4.36
N LEU A 393 -6.64 6.33 -4.95
CA LEU A 393 -6.13 7.67 -5.25
C LEU A 393 -6.97 8.38 -6.31
N GLN A 394 -7.31 7.70 -7.40
CA GLN A 394 -8.17 8.27 -8.44
C GLN A 394 -9.59 8.54 -7.93
N ALA A 395 -10.13 7.63 -7.10
CA ALA A 395 -11.41 7.85 -6.44
C ALA A 395 -11.37 9.06 -5.48
N LEU A 396 -10.20 9.33 -4.85
CA LEU A 396 -10.01 10.53 -4.04
C LEU A 396 -10.04 11.80 -4.91
N GLU A 397 -9.33 11.81 -6.04
CA GLU A 397 -9.36 12.94 -6.99
C GLU A 397 -10.78 13.17 -7.49
N TYR A 398 -11.49 12.12 -7.90
CA TYR A 398 -12.89 12.20 -8.31
C TYR A 398 -13.80 12.79 -7.22
N ALA A 399 -13.63 12.42 -5.95
CA ALA A 399 -14.42 12.98 -4.86
C ALA A 399 -14.07 14.44 -4.54
N LEU A 400 -12.79 14.83 -4.67
CA LEU A 400 -12.33 16.21 -4.52
C LEU A 400 -12.93 17.11 -5.61
N ASP A 401 -12.92 16.67 -6.85
CA ASP A 401 -13.51 17.40 -8.00
C ASP A 401 -15.01 17.62 -7.83
N ASN A 402 -15.71 16.66 -7.21
CA ASN A 402 -17.13 16.77 -6.85
C ASN A 402 -17.38 17.62 -5.59
N GLY A 403 -16.31 18.09 -4.93
CA GLY A 403 -16.38 19.00 -3.77
C GLY A 403 -16.77 18.35 -2.46
N ALA A 404 -16.67 17.01 -2.33
CA ALA A 404 -16.96 16.30 -1.10
C ALA A 404 -15.87 16.53 -0.04
N LEU A 405 -16.25 16.42 1.25
CA LEU A 405 -15.26 16.38 2.33
C LEU A 405 -14.56 15.03 2.32
N CYS A 406 -13.25 15.02 2.02
CA CYS A 406 -12.44 13.82 1.96
C CYS A 406 -11.69 13.57 3.26
N VAL A 407 -11.81 12.35 3.80
CA VAL A 407 -11.19 11.90 5.06
C VAL A 407 -10.30 10.70 4.77
N GLY A 408 -9.03 10.74 5.18
CA GLY A 408 -8.06 9.65 4.99
C GLY A 408 -7.90 8.79 6.24
N ILE A 409 -7.99 7.46 6.10
CA ILE A 409 -7.65 6.48 7.15
C ILE A 409 -6.49 5.64 6.64
N THR A 410 -5.26 5.99 7.02
CA THR A 410 -4.03 5.41 6.45
C THR A 410 -3.07 4.94 7.53
N ASN A 411 -2.26 3.91 7.25
CA ASN A 411 -1.21 3.46 8.17
C ASN A 411 0.13 4.15 7.86
N THR A 412 0.42 4.37 6.58
CA THR A 412 1.66 5.02 6.16
C THR A 412 1.55 6.53 6.31
N VAL A 413 2.36 7.08 7.21
CA VAL A 413 2.45 8.53 7.43
C VAL A 413 3.04 9.20 6.20
N GLY A 414 2.44 10.32 5.77
CA GLY A 414 2.92 11.06 4.60
C GLY A 414 2.60 10.43 3.24
N SER A 415 1.76 9.38 3.21
CA SER A 415 1.26 8.80 1.95
C SER A 415 0.41 9.80 1.16
N ILE A 416 0.22 9.56 -0.14
CA ILE A 416 -0.51 10.47 -1.03
C ILE A 416 -1.95 10.68 -0.53
N ILE A 417 -2.67 9.62 -0.12
CA ILE A 417 -4.02 9.77 0.45
C ILE A 417 -3.98 10.63 1.72
N ALA A 418 -3.00 10.42 2.61
CA ALA A 418 -2.89 11.21 3.85
C ALA A 418 -2.62 12.70 3.59
N ARG A 419 -1.90 13.03 2.52
CA ARG A 419 -1.57 14.43 2.15
C ARG A 419 -2.69 15.14 1.40
N ASN A 420 -3.44 14.42 0.58
CA ASN A 420 -4.43 15.00 -0.33
C ASN A 420 -5.85 15.03 0.26
N THR A 421 -6.09 14.36 1.41
CA THR A 421 -7.37 14.45 2.11
C THR A 421 -7.42 15.68 3.02
N HIS A 422 -8.62 16.23 3.23
CA HIS A 422 -8.82 17.41 4.07
C HIS A 422 -8.49 17.17 5.55
N CYS A 423 -8.71 15.96 6.01
CA CYS A 423 -8.42 15.51 7.37
C CYS A 423 -8.30 13.98 7.41
N GLY A 424 -7.85 13.42 8.53
CA GLY A 424 -7.74 11.97 8.61
C GLY A 424 -7.23 11.44 9.94
N VAL A 425 -7.07 10.12 9.99
CA VAL A 425 -6.54 9.41 11.14
C VAL A 425 -5.49 8.40 10.68
N HIS A 426 -4.30 8.49 11.23
CA HIS A 426 -3.30 7.44 11.04
C HIS A 426 -3.63 6.22 11.92
N ILE A 427 -3.49 5.04 11.36
CA ILE A 427 -3.83 3.76 12.01
C ILE A 427 -2.83 3.45 13.13
N ASN A 428 -1.55 3.75 12.90
CA ASN A 428 -0.45 3.47 13.82
C ASN A 428 -0.32 1.98 14.19
N ALA A 429 -0.57 1.10 13.23
CA ALA A 429 -0.42 -0.36 13.41
C ALA A 429 1.06 -0.81 13.43
N GLY A 430 1.99 0.09 13.17
CA GLY A 430 3.37 -0.24 12.86
C GLY A 430 3.53 -0.75 11.42
N TYR A 431 4.76 -1.17 11.08
CA TYR A 431 5.07 -1.64 9.72
C TYR A 431 4.54 -3.04 9.49
N GLU A 432 3.87 -3.23 8.37
CA GLU A 432 3.36 -4.51 7.90
C GLU A 432 4.04 -4.84 6.57
N ILE A 433 4.88 -5.88 6.57
CA ILE A 433 5.81 -6.24 5.49
C ILE A 433 5.24 -7.40 4.66
N GLY A 434 4.61 -8.38 5.31
CA GLY A 434 3.91 -9.47 4.63
C GLY A 434 2.90 -8.93 3.63
N VAL A 435 2.81 -9.52 2.43
CA VAL A 435 1.89 -9.04 1.38
C VAL A 435 0.44 -9.07 1.87
N ALA A 436 0.02 -10.17 2.50
CA ALA A 436 -1.32 -10.29 3.06
C ALA A 436 -1.46 -9.45 4.33
N SER A 437 -2.45 -8.56 4.37
CA SER A 437 -2.70 -7.70 5.52
C SER A 437 -3.27 -8.49 6.71
N THR A 438 -2.73 -8.26 7.90
CA THR A 438 -3.13 -8.93 9.16
C THR A 438 -3.35 -7.94 10.29
N LYS A 439 -2.30 -7.39 10.88
CA LYS A 439 -2.38 -6.43 12.00
C LYS A 439 -2.97 -5.08 11.57
N ALA A 440 -2.76 -4.69 10.32
CA ALA A 440 -3.38 -3.46 9.81
C ALA A 440 -4.90 -3.59 9.73
N TYR A 441 -5.44 -4.76 9.34
CA TYR A 441 -6.89 -5.03 9.33
C TYR A 441 -7.53 -4.80 10.70
N THR A 442 -6.99 -5.45 11.74
CA THR A 442 -7.53 -5.35 13.11
C THR A 442 -7.40 -3.94 13.67
N SER A 443 -6.26 -3.29 13.42
CA SER A 443 -6.03 -1.90 13.81
C SER A 443 -6.95 -0.91 13.07
N GLN A 444 -7.23 -1.14 11.80
CA GLN A 444 -8.19 -0.34 11.03
C GLN A 444 -9.61 -0.44 11.63
N ILE A 445 -10.08 -1.64 12.00
CA ILE A 445 -11.40 -1.81 12.64
C ILE A 445 -11.45 -1.01 13.94
N VAL A 446 -10.40 -1.04 14.75
CA VAL A 446 -10.32 -0.27 16.00
C VAL A 446 -10.34 1.23 15.73
N VAL A 447 -9.62 1.71 14.73
CA VAL A 447 -9.69 3.13 14.32
C VAL A 447 -11.11 3.49 13.88
N MET A 448 -11.75 2.65 13.07
CA MET A 448 -13.11 2.89 12.60
C MET A 448 -14.13 2.89 13.75
N ALA A 449 -13.95 2.04 14.77
CA ALA A 449 -14.76 2.08 15.98
C ALA A 449 -14.57 3.41 16.75
N MET A 450 -13.32 3.88 16.86
CA MET A 450 -13.03 5.19 17.46
C MET A 450 -13.61 6.35 16.63
N VAL A 451 -13.58 6.27 15.30
CA VAL A 451 -14.20 7.25 14.40
C VAL A 451 -15.71 7.28 14.60
N ALA A 452 -16.36 6.11 14.68
CA ALA A 452 -17.80 6.02 14.96
C ALA A 452 -18.17 6.64 16.32
N LEU A 453 -17.36 6.37 17.36
CA LEU A 453 -17.52 7.00 18.68
C LEU A 453 -17.33 8.52 18.64
N ALA A 454 -16.35 9.02 17.87
CA ALA A 454 -16.10 10.45 17.75
C ALA A 454 -17.22 11.16 16.96
N ILE A 455 -17.71 10.58 15.87
CA ILE A 455 -18.78 11.14 15.04
C ILE A 455 -20.14 11.08 15.80
N GLY A 456 -20.45 9.98 16.48
CA GLY A 456 -21.70 9.80 17.21
C GLY A 456 -21.92 10.82 18.33
N GLY A 457 -20.84 11.45 18.82
CA GLY A 457 -20.92 12.47 19.87
C GLY A 457 -21.41 11.93 21.23
N ASP A 458 -21.58 12.83 22.18
CA ASP A 458 -21.97 12.48 23.57
C ASP A 458 -23.49 12.66 23.76
N THR A 459 -24.29 11.82 23.08
CA THR A 459 -25.74 11.80 23.28
C THR A 459 -26.10 10.94 24.50
N MET A 460 -27.00 11.42 25.35
CA MET A 460 -27.40 10.68 26.57
C MET A 460 -28.01 9.31 26.25
N SER A 461 -28.72 9.17 25.13
CA SER A 461 -29.33 7.91 24.68
C SER A 461 -28.29 6.81 24.38
N ASN A 462 -27.09 7.19 23.95
CA ASN A 462 -26.05 6.25 23.52
C ASN A 462 -24.93 6.10 24.56
N GLN A 463 -25.01 6.77 25.73
CA GLN A 463 -23.90 6.82 26.69
C GLN A 463 -23.48 5.42 27.17
N ALA A 464 -24.43 4.60 27.61
CA ALA A 464 -24.13 3.24 28.10
C ALA A 464 -23.49 2.37 27.00
N ARG A 465 -23.98 2.47 25.75
CA ARG A 465 -23.44 1.76 24.60
C ARG A 465 -21.99 2.20 24.28
N ARG A 466 -21.76 3.51 24.30
CA ARG A 466 -20.44 4.12 24.08
C ARG A 466 -19.44 3.68 25.13
N GLU A 467 -19.82 3.71 26.41
CA GLU A 467 -18.96 3.30 27.52
C GLU A 467 -18.61 1.81 27.42
N ALA A 468 -19.57 0.95 27.09
CA ALA A 468 -19.33 -0.48 26.86
C ALA A 468 -18.32 -0.71 25.73
N ILE A 469 -18.44 0.00 24.60
CA ILE A 469 -17.50 -0.11 23.47
C ILE A 469 -16.10 0.39 23.89
N ILE A 470 -16.02 1.50 24.61
CA ILE A 470 -14.72 2.05 25.09
C ILE A 470 -14.07 1.07 26.05
N ASP A 471 -14.80 0.48 26.97
CA ASP A 471 -14.26 -0.55 27.88
C ASP A 471 -13.81 -1.79 27.11
N GLY A 472 -14.62 -2.22 26.15
CA GLY A 472 -14.26 -3.31 25.24
C GLY A 472 -12.96 -3.02 24.47
N LEU A 473 -12.77 -1.80 23.97
CA LEU A 473 -11.53 -1.39 23.29
C LEU A 473 -10.31 -1.47 24.22
N PHE A 474 -10.45 -1.06 25.49
CA PHE A 474 -9.35 -1.17 26.47
C PHE A 474 -8.94 -2.61 26.76
N ASP A 475 -9.90 -3.55 26.76
CA ASP A 475 -9.62 -4.98 27.02
C ASP A 475 -9.27 -5.77 25.76
N LEU A 476 -9.51 -5.22 24.58
CA LEU A 476 -9.34 -5.92 23.31
C LEU A 476 -7.95 -6.52 23.09
N PRO A 477 -6.82 -5.85 23.42
CA PRO A 477 -5.50 -6.46 23.32
C PRO A 477 -5.33 -7.73 24.14
N ASN A 478 -5.93 -7.80 25.34
CA ASN A 478 -5.93 -9.00 26.19
C ASN A 478 -6.72 -10.13 25.53
N LYS A 479 -7.90 -9.81 24.96
CA LYS A 479 -8.74 -10.79 24.25
C LYS A 479 -8.05 -11.35 23.02
N VAL A 480 -7.35 -10.52 22.26
CA VAL A 480 -6.55 -10.98 21.11
C VAL A 480 -5.38 -11.86 21.59
N SER A 481 -4.72 -11.50 22.70
CA SER A 481 -3.68 -12.35 23.31
C SER A 481 -4.21 -13.71 23.77
N GLU A 482 -5.49 -13.78 24.20
CA GLU A 482 -6.15 -15.04 24.54
C GLU A 482 -6.37 -15.91 23.30
N VAL A 483 -6.85 -15.31 22.20
CA VAL A 483 -7.13 -16.02 20.93
C VAL A 483 -5.85 -16.52 20.26
N LEU A 484 -4.75 -15.82 20.37
CA LEU A 484 -3.45 -16.25 19.82
C LEU A 484 -2.96 -17.57 20.43
N LYS A 485 -3.50 -18.01 21.59
CA LYS A 485 -3.21 -19.33 22.16
C LYS A 485 -3.81 -20.48 21.38
N LEU A 486 -4.71 -20.21 20.43
CA LEU A 486 -5.28 -21.19 19.50
C LEU A 486 -4.34 -21.56 18.35
N ASP A 487 -3.12 -21.04 18.33
CA ASP A 487 -2.17 -21.21 17.22
C ASP A 487 -1.96 -22.69 16.85
N GLU A 488 -1.68 -23.56 17.84
CA GLU A 488 -1.50 -24.99 17.59
C GLU A 488 -2.82 -25.70 17.17
N GLU A 489 -3.96 -25.28 17.73
CA GLU A 489 -5.27 -25.81 17.32
C GLU A 489 -5.58 -25.47 15.86
N MET A 490 -5.23 -24.25 15.43
CA MET A 490 -5.38 -23.84 14.01
C MET A 490 -4.43 -24.59 13.10
N ARG A 491 -3.25 -24.94 13.59
CA ARG A 491 -2.30 -25.80 12.86
C ARG A 491 -2.86 -27.21 12.66
N GLU A 492 -3.44 -27.81 13.69
CA GLU A 492 -4.09 -29.13 13.56
C GLU A 492 -5.32 -29.07 12.61
N THR A 493 -6.09 -28.01 12.68
CA THR A 493 -7.21 -27.77 11.74
C THR A 493 -6.68 -27.63 10.30
N ALA A 494 -5.58 -26.93 10.10
CA ALA A 494 -4.94 -26.79 8.79
C ALA A 494 -4.47 -28.14 8.22
N LYS A 495 -3.93 -29.04 9.05
CA LYS A 495 -3.56 -30.41 8.61
C LYS A 495 -4.75 -31.20 8.06
N GLN A 496 -5.95 -31.00 8.65
CA GLN A 496 -7.18 -31.65 8.17
C GLN A 496 -7.68 -31.08 6.84
N LEU A 497 -7.27 -29.85 6.49
CA LEU A 497 -7.71 -29.12 5.30
C LEU A 497 -6.64 -29.04 4.20
N ILE A 498 -5.47 -29.63 4.39
CA ILE A 498 -4.34 -29.49 3.48
C ILE A 498 -4.64 -29.97 2.05
N ALA A 499 -5.44 -31.03 1.91
CA ALA A 499 -5.80 -31.63 0.63
C ALA A 499 -7.00 -30.97 -0.06
N GLU A 500 -7.72 -30.11 0.66
CA GLU A 500 -8.94 -29.51 0.16
C GLU A 500 -8.66 -28.46 -0.91
N GLN A 501 -9.56 -28.37 -1.90
CA GLN A 501 -9.43 -27.40 -3.00
C GLN A 501 -10.32 -26.16 -2.79
N SER A 502 -11.30 -26.27 -1.91
CA SER A 502 -12.28 -25.21 -1.64
C SER A 502 -12.69 -25.17 -0.16
N LEU A 503 -13.07 -24.02 0.31
CA LEU A 503 -13.58 -23.78 1.67
C LEU A 503 -14.63 -22.68 1.61
N LEU A 504 -15.74 -22.82 2.36
CA LEU A 504 -16.73 -21.76 2.52
C LEU A 504 -16.68 -21.19 3.94
N VAL A 505 -16.87 -19.88 4.06
CA VAL A 505 -16.93 -19.20 5.37
C VAL A 505 -18.25 -18.43 5.48
N PHE A 506 -19.12 -18.81 6.40
CA PHE A 506 -20.40 -18.16 6.62
C PHE A 506 -20.33 -17.18 7.81
N GLY A 507 -20.67 -15.92 7.56
CA GLY A 507 -20.79 -14.88 8.57
C GLY A 507 -22.13 -14.14 8.51
N ARG A 508 -22.49 -13.47 9.61
CA ARG A 508 -23.70 -12.65 9.69
C ARG A 508 -23.48 -11.43 10.57
N GLY A 509 -24.21 -10.32 10.29
CA GLY A 509 -24.04 -9.07 11.01
C GLY A 509 -22.59 -8.55 10.86
N TYR A 510 -21.97 -8.16 11.96
CA TYR A 510 -20.57 -7.73 11.97
C TYR A 510 -19.59 -8.78 11.40
N ASN A 511 -19.92 -10.06 11.60
CA ASN A 511 -19.07 -11.18 11.18
C ASN A 511 -19.18 -11.53 9.68
N TYR A 512 -20.03 -10.87 8.91
CA TYR A 512 -20.00 -11.02 7.45
C TYR A 512 -18.69 -10.51 6.86
N ALA A 513 -18.24 -9.35 7.32
CA ALA A 513 -16.93 -8.81 6.92
C ALA A 513 -15.76 -9.74 7.33
N THR A 514 -15.86 -10.38 8.51
CA THR A 514 -14.89 -11.38 8.96
C THR A 514 -14.85 -12.60 8.04
N ALA A 515 -16.02 -13.05 7.57
CA ALA A 515 -16.09 -14.18 6.62
C ALA A 515 -15.42 -13.83 5.29
N LEU A 516 -15.68 -12.64 4.75
CA LEU A 516 -15.03 -12.14 3.53
C LEU A 516 -13.51 -12.03 3.70
N GLU A 517 -13.06 -11.46 4.81
CA GLU A 517 -11.63 -11.27 5.07
C GLU A 517 -10.90 -12.60 5.30
N GLY A 518 -11.50 -13.53 6.08
CA GLY A 518 -10.94 -14.86 6.27
C GLY A 518 -10.82 -15.63 4.95
N ALA A 519 -11.85 -15.55 4.11
CA ALA A 519 -11.84 -16.13 2.78
C ALA A 519 -10.74 -15.50 1.90
N LEU A 520 -10.58 -14.19 1.98
CA LEU A 520 -9.53 -13.46 1.26
C LEU A 520 -8.13 -13.95 1.68
N LYS A 521 -7.85 -14.07 2.97
CA LYS A 521 -6.55 -14.53 3.47
C LYS A 521 -6.20 -15.93 2.95
N VAL A 522 -7.15 -16.87 2.97
CA VAL A 522 -6.91 -18.22 2.44
C VAL A 522 -6.64 -18.20 0.93
N LYS A 523 -7.38 -17.36 0.15
CA LYS A 523 -7.11 -17.19 -1.29
C LYS A 523 -5.73 -16.62 -1.55
N GLU A 524 -5.36 -15.56 -0.83
CA GLU A 524 -4.10 -14.84 -1.06
C GLU A 524 -2.87 -15.70 -0.82
N VAL A 525 -2.82 -16.41 0.30
CA VAL A 525 -1.59 -17.06 0.74
C VAL A 525 -1.61 -18.57 0.54
N ALA A 526 -2.72 -19.27 0.86
CA ALA A 526 -2.82 -20.72 0.71
C ALA A 526 -3.20 -21.17 -0.71
N LEU A 527 -3.51 -20.22 -1.59
CA LEU A 527 -3.87 -20.46 -2.99
C LEU A 527 -5.01 -21.51 -3.13
N MET A 528 -5.98 -21.42 -2.22
CA MET A 528 -7.16 -22.28 -2.17
C MET A 528 -8.39 -21.43 -2.49
N HIS A 529 -9.28 -21.95 -3.35
CA HIS A 529 -10.56 -21.29 -3.58
C HIS A 529 -11.34 -21.18 -2.26
N ASN A 530 -11.73 -19.97 -1.91
CA ASN A 530 -12.49 -19.72 -0.68
C ASN A 530 -13.48 -18.58 -0.89
N GLU A 531 -14.68 -18.75 -0.33
CA GLU A 531 -15.73 -17.76 -0.45
C GLU A 531 -16.31 -17.39 0.92
N GLY A 532 -16.36 -16.08 1.20
CA GLY A 532 -17.06 -15.52 2.36
C GLY A 532 -18.52 -15.25 2.01
N ILE A 533 -19.44 -15.87 2.71
CA ILE A 533 -20.86 -15.84 2.38
C ILE A 533 -21.65 -15.18 3.51
N LEU A 534 -22.56 -14.26 3.13
CA LEU A 534 -23.59 -13.78 4.05
C LEU A 534 -24.55 -14.92 4.37
N ALA A 535 -24.56 -15.38 5.61
CA ALA A 535 -25.36 -16.55 6.00
C ALA A 535 -26.88 -16.40 5.73
N GLY A 536 -27.36 -15.16 5.60
CA GLY A 536 -28.73 -14.87 5.16
C GLY A 536 -28.99 -15.29 3.72
N GLU A 537 -27.99 -15.25 2.85
CA GLU A 537 -28.07 -15.58 1.43
C GLU A 537 -27.82 -17.07 1.14
N MET A 538 -27.54 -17.88 2.16
CA MET A 538 -27.22 -19.29 2.00
C MET A 538 -28.24 -20.04 1.12
N LYS A 539 -29.55 -19.75 1.28
CA LYS A 539 -30.62 -20.43 0.56
C LYS A 539 -30.78 -19.96 -0.90
N HIS A 540 -30.11 -18.90 -1.28
CA HIS A 540 -30.22 -18.27 -2.60
C HIS A 540 -29.08 -18.68 -3.54
N GLY A 541 -28.51 -19.88 -3.35
CA GLY A 541 -27.47 -20.47 -4.20
C GLY A 541 -26.46 -21.33 -3.44
N PRO A 542 -25.71 -20.77 -2.47
CA PRO A 542 -24.62 -21.46 -1.78
C PRO A 542 -24.98 -22.82 -1.16
N LEU A 543 -26.24 -23.01 -0.75
CA LEU A 543 -26.71 -24.27 -0.17
C LEU A 543 -26.63 -25.44 -1.14
N ALA A 544 -26.64 -25.20 -2.46
CA ALA A 544 -26.47 -26.22 -3.48
C ALA A 544 -25.08 -26.85 -3.52
N LEU A 545 -24.06 -26.16 -2.99
CA LEU A 545 -22.68 -26.64 -2.94
C LEU A 545 -22.41 -27.56 -1.74
N VAL A 546 -23.34 -27.63 -0.78
CA VAL A 546 -23.14 -28.31 0.50
C VAL A 546 -23.23 -29.82 0.35
N ASP A 547 -22.16 -30.51 0.63
CA ASP A 547 -22.04 -31.96 0.72
C ASP A 547 -21.11 -32.38 1.87
N GLU A 548 -20.80 -33.66 1.97
CA GLU A 548 -19.94 -34.22 3.00
C GLU A 548 -18.42 -33.96 2.78
N ASN A 549 -18.03 -33.49 1.58
CA ASN A 549 -16.63 -33.28 1.20
C ASN A 549 -16.22 -31.82 1.42
N LEU A 550 -17.12 -30.86 1.12
CA LEU A 550 -16.78 -29.44 1.19
C LEU A 550 -16.71 -28.96 2.65
N PRO A 551 -15.54 -28.52 3.15
CA PRO A 551 -15.42 -27.94 4.47
C PRO A 551 -16.08 -26.57 4.53
N ILE A 552 -16.76 -26.29 5.65
CA ILE A 552 -17.52 -25.08 5.86
C ILE A 552 -17.21 -24.53 7.26
N VAL A 553 -16.71 -23.29 7.32
CA VAL A 553 -16.59 -22.54 8.57
C VAL A 553 -17.85 -21.71 8.80
N VAL A 554 -18.43 -21.80 9.98
CA VAL A 554 -19.60 -20.97 10.37
C VAL A 554 -19.24 -20.14 11.59
N ILE A 555 -19.36 -18.82 11.49
CA ILE A 555 -19.11 -17.90 12.62
C ILE A 555 -20.43 -17.66 13.36
N ALA A 556 -20.55 -18.21 14.58
CA ALA A 556 -21.77 -18.25 15.38
C ALA A 556 -21.52 -17.79 16.82
N ASN A 557 -21.10 -16.53 16.99
CA ASN A 557 -20.94 -15.94 18.32
C ASN A 557 -22.28 -15.60 18.96
N ARG A 558 -22.29 -15.46 20.29
CA ARG A 558 -23.48 -15.08 21.05
C ARG A 558 -23.77 -13.58 20.92
N ASP A 559 -24.33 -13.23 19.78
CA ASP A 559 -24.78 -11.89 19.42
C ASP A 559 -26.27 -11.89 19.01
N ALA A 560 -26.79 -10.78 18.52
CA ALA A 560 -28.18 -10.66 18.04
C ALA A 560 -28.51 -11.60 16.88
N CYS A 561 -27.52 -12.18 16.21
CA CYS A 561 -27.70 -13.10 15.10
C CYS A 561 -27.56 -14.59 15.51
N PHE A 562 -27.25 -14.88 16.76
CA PHE A 562 -26.90 -16.23 17.24
C PHE A 562 -27.96 -17.28 16.89
N SER A 563 -29.24 -17.05 17.20
CA SER A 563 -30.34 -18.00 16.90
C SER A 563 -30.48 -18.27 15.40
N LYS A 564 -30.25 -17.25 14.57
CA LYS A 564 -30.25 -17.38 13.11
C LYS A 564 -29.07 -18.22 12.62
N GLN A 565 -27.91 -18.06 13.24
CA GLN A 565 -26.71 -18.87 12.93
C GLN A 565 -26.88 -20.33 13.38
N GLN A 566 -27.53 -20.58 14.53
CA GLN A 566 -27.88 -21.95 14.93
C GLN A 566 -28.79 -22.63 13.87
N SER A 567 -29.77 -21.91 13.33
CA SER A 567 -30.60 -22.42 12.22
C SER A 567 -29.78 -22.71 10.96
N VAL A 568 -28.78 -21.91 10.63
CA VAL A 568 -27.85 -22.15 9.52
C VAL A 568 -27.07 -23.44 9.76
N ILE A 569 -26.47 -23.61 10.94
CA ILE A 569 -25.74 -24.81 11.33
C ILE A 569 -26.62 -26.07 11.21
N GLN A 570 -27.86 -26.03 11.70
CA GLN A 570 -28.82 -27.14 11.58
C GLN A 570 -29.13 -27.51 10.13
N GLN A 571 -29.32 -26.51 9.26
CA GLN A 571 -29.62 -26.72 7.84
C GLN A 571 -28.41 -27.29 7.07
N LEU A 572 -27.22 -26.84 7.38
CA LEU A 572 -25.98 -27.38 6.80
C LEU A 572 -25.74 -28.82 7.28
N HIS A 573 -25.94 -29.08 8.59
CA HIS A 573 -25.81 -30.40 9.19
C HIS A 573 -26.79 -31.42 8.59
N ALA A 574 -28.06 -31.00 8.36
CA ALA A 574 -29.08 -31.84 7.74
C ALA A 574 -28.68 -32.31 6.31
N ARG A 575 -27.72 -31.63 5.66
CA ARG A 575 -27.16 -31.97 4.34
C ARG A 575 -25.80 -32.63 4.42
N LYS A 576 -25.46 -33.11 5.63
CA LYS A 576 -24.16 -33.73 5.92
C LYS A 576 -22.95 -32.83 5.68
N GLY A 577 -23.13 -31.51 5.72
CA GLY A 577 -22.03 -30.55 5.56
C GLY A 577 -20.94 -30.78 6.60
N ARG A 578 -19.67 -30.73 6.17
CA ARG A 578 -18.49 -30.87 7.02
C ARG A 578 -18.20 -29.54 7.71
N LEU A 579 -18.67 -29.38 8.95
CA LEU A 579 -18.70 -28.10 9.65
C LEU A 579 -17.51 -27.90 10.60
N ILE A 580 -16.99 -26.67 10.61
CA ILE A 580 -16.11 -26.09 11.63
C ILE A 580 -16.85 -24.86 12.16
N VAL A 581 -17.26 -24.88 13.43
CA VAL A 581 -18.06 -23.79 14.00
C VAL A 581 -17.20 -22.96 14.94
N MET A 582 -17.04 -21.68 14.59
CA MET A 582 -16.41 -20.70 15.49
C MET A 582 -17.49 -20.07 16.37
N CYS A 583 -17.40 -20.23 17.67
CA CYS A 583 -18.40 -19.75 18.62
C CYS A 583 -17.79 -19.05 19.83
N SER A 584 -18.62 -18.39 20.63
CA SER A 584 -18.22 -17.81 21.89
C SER A 584 -17.85 -18.91 22.89
N LYS A 585 -16.83 -18.67 23.71
CA LYS A 585 -16.35 -19.60 24.73
C LYS A 585 -17.48 -20.06 25.65
N GLY A 586 -17.61 -21.37 25.79
CA GLY A 586 -18.68 -22.04 26.56
C GLY A 586 -19.95 -22.37 25.77
N ASP A 587 -20.04 -21.97 24.48
CA ASP A 587 -21.19 -22.24 23.63
C ASP A 587 -21.07 -23.49 22.74
N ALA A 588 -19.96 -24.21 22.82
CA ALA A 588 -19.68 -25.40 22.00
C ALA A 588 -20.87 -26.39 21.96
N LYS A 589 -21.46 -26.70 23.11
CA LYS A 589 -22.62 -27.60 23.21
C LYS A 589 -23.88 -27.03 22.55
N SER A 590 -24.01 -25.70 22.49
CA SER A 590 -25.18 -25.02 21.91
C SER A 590 -25.14 -24.98 20.39
N VAL A 591 -23.96 -25.08 19.79
CA VAL A 591 -23.74 -25.02 18.34
C VAL A 591 -23.45 -26.40 17.75
N CYS A 592 -22.90 -27.33 18.52
CA CYS A 592 -22.56 -28.69 18.10
C CYS A 592 -23.02 -29.73 19.14
N SER A 593 -24.31 -30.01 19.18
CA SER A 593 -24.90 -30.94 20.15
C SER A 593 -24.54 -32.42 19.88
N SER A 594 -24.22 -32.80 18.65
CA SER A 594 -23.95 -34.17 18.22
C SER A 594 -22.49 -34.58 18.25
N GLY A 595 -21.56 -33.64 18.55
CA GLY A 595 -20.12 -33.89 18.47
C GLY A 595 -19.58 -34.11 17.04
N SER A 596 -20.40 -33.86 16.03
CA SER A 596 -20.09 -34.13 14.62
C SER A 596 -19.45 -32.97 13.87
N CYS A 597 -19.11 -31.86 14.55
CA CYS A 597 -18.44 -30.72 13.94
C CYS A 597 -17.16 -30.33 14.71
N GLY A 598 -16.17 -29.78 14.00
CA GLY A 598 -15.07 -29.07 14.64
C GLY A 598 -15.58 -27.80 15.32
N VAL A 599 -15.04 -27.45 16.48
CA VAL A 599 -15.45 -26.23 17.21
C VAL A 599 -14.21 -25.42 17.56
N ILE A 600 -14.25 -24.12 17.25
CA ILE A 600 -13.24 -23.13 17.64
C ILE A 600 -13.90 -22.17 18.63
N GLU A 601 -13.48 -22.19 19.87
CA GLU A 601 -14.01 -21.31 20.90
C GLU A 601 -13.18 -20.03 21.01
N VAL A 602 -13.82 -18.88 20.87
CA VAL A 602 -13.19 -17.55 20.97
C VAL A 602 -13.80 -16.74 22.12
N PRO A 603 -13.02 -15.84 22.77
CA PRO A 603 -13.57 -14.98 23.80
C PRO A 603 -14.66 -14.07 23.24
N GLN A 604 -15.69 -13.83 24.03
CA GLN A 604 -16.73 -12.88 23.71
C GLN A 604 -16.28 -11.45 24.05
N VAL A 605 -16.56 -10.53 23.15
CA VAL A 605 -16.38 -9.09 23.30
C VAL A 605 -17.64 -8.35 22.84
N GLU A 606 -17.66 -7.02 22.93
CA GLU A 606 -18.73 -6.22 22.33
C GLU A 606 -18.88 -6.57 20.84
N GLY A 607 -20.15 -6.73 20.39
CA GLY A 607 -20.44 -7.30 19.06
C GLY A 607 -19.75 -6.60 17.91
N CYS A 608 -19.59 -5.27 17.97
CA CYS A 608 -18.87 -4.48 16.96
C CYS A 608 -17.35 -4.70 16.97
N LEU A 609 -16.78 -5.26 18.05
CA LEU A 609 -15.36 -5.58 18.19
C LEU A 609 -15.09 -7.07 17.94
N GLN A 610 -16.12 -7.90 17.88
CA GLN A 610 -15.99 -9.34 17.66
C GLN A 610 -15.25 -9.70 16.35
N PRO A 611 -15.38 -8.93 15.23
CA PRO A 611 -14.56 -9.15 14.03
C PRO A 611 -13.05 -9.15 14.27
N VAL A 612 -12.54 -8.32 15.21
CA VAL A 612 -11.13 -8.26 15.55
C VAL A 612 -10.64 -9.56 16.21
N VAL A 613 -11.49 -10.17 17.03
CA VAL A 613 -11.19 -11.42 17.72
C VAL A 613 -11.32 -12.61 16.77
N ASN A 614 -12.38 -12.63 15.96
CA ASN A 614 -12.72 -13.76 15.10
C ASN A 614 -11.81 -13.91 13.88
N ILE A 615 -11.19 -12.84 13.42
CA ILE A 615 -10.29 -12.93 12.27
C ILE A 615 -8.98 -13.64 12.62
N VAL A 616 -8.53 -13.59 13.87
CA VAL A 616 -7.22 -14.14 14.28
C VAL A 616 -7.12 -15.64 14.01
N PRO A 617 -8.09 -16.51 14.39
CA PRO A 617 -8.05 -17.93 14.04
C PRO A 617 -8.03 -18.16 12.53
N LEU A 618 -8.73 -17.34 11.74
CA LEU A 618 -8.74 -17.47 10.27
C LEU A 618 -7.41 -17.04 9.64
N GLN A 619 -6.73 -16.04 10.21
CA GLN A 619 -5.37 -15.65 9.82
C GLN A 619 -4.37 -16.76 10.14
N LEU A 620 -4.44 -17.34 11.33
CA LEU A 620 -3.60 -18.47 11.74
C LEU A 620 -3.85 -19.71 10.86
N LEU A 621 -5.11 -20.01 10.56
CA LEU A 621 -5.48 -21.10 9.65
C LEU A 621 -4.88 -20.89 8.25
N ALA A 622 -5.04 -19.70 7.68
CA ALA A 622 -4.48 -19.35 6.38
C ALA A 622 -2.94 -19.47 6.39
N TYR A 623 -2.28 -18.98 7.44
CA TYR A 623 -0.85 -19.08 7.63
C TYR A 623 -0.38 -20.55 7.64
N HIS A 624 -0.96 -21.39 8.51
CA HIS A 624 -0.57 -22.80 8.63
C HIS A 624 -0.87 -23.60 7.37
N LEU A 625 -2.01 -23.37 6.71
CA LEU A 625 -2.32 -24.01 5.43
C LEU A 625 -1.25 -23.68 4.38
N THR A 626 -0.78 -22.44 4.33
CA THR A 626 0.23 -22.00 3.38
C THR A 626 1.57 -22.69 3.64
N VAL A 627 2.02 -22.70 4.89
CA VAL A 627 3.28 -23.35 5.31
C VAL A 627 3.24 -24.85 5.02
N LEU A 628 2.15 -25.53 5.40
CA LEU A 628 1.98 -26.97 5.18
C LEU A 628 1.92 -27.34 3.70
N ARG A 629 1.44 -26.45 2.85
CA ARG A 629 1.43 -26.62 1.37
C ARG A 629 2.76 -26.27 0.71
N GLY A 630 3.73 -25.76 1.48
CA GLY A 630 5.06 -25.39 0.97
C GLY A 630 5.08 -24.10 0.15
N PHE A 631 4.07 -23.22 0.30
CA PHE A 631 4.04 -21.93 -0.38
C PHE A 631 4.73 -20.84 0.43
N ASN A 632 5.19 -19.79 -0.26
CA ASN A 632 5.77 -18.62 0.40
C ASN A 632 4.65 -17.75 1.00
N VAL A 633 4.64 -17.65 2.32
CA VAL A 633 3.63 -16.91 3.09
C VAL A 633 3.78 -15.40 2.93
N ASP A 634 5.01 -14.91 2.94
CA ASP A 634 5.29 -13.46 2.95
C ASP A 634 5.17 -12.83 1.56
N GLN A 635 5.37 -13.67 0.53
CA GLN A 635 5.37 -13.26 -0.87
C GLN A 635 4.56 -14.27 -1.70
N PRO A 636 3.23 -14.28 -1.57
CA PRO A 636 2.37 -15.13 -2.39
C PRO A 636 2.52 -14.76 -3.87
N ARG A 637 2.45 -15.78 -4.73
CA ARG A 637 2.61 -15.59 -6.18
C ARG A 637 1.55 -14.63 -6.72
N ASN A 638 1.92 -13.83 -7.71
CA ASN A 638 1.05 -12.90 -8.46
C ASN A 638 0.48 -11.74 -7.62
N LEU A 639 0.93 -11.53 -6.39
CA LEU A 639 0.48 -10.43 -5.55
C LEU A 639 1.64 -9.50 -5.16
N ALA A 640 1.32 -8.23 -4.93
CA ALA A 640 2.22 -7.21 -4.40
C ALA A 640 1.65 -6.60 -3.13
N LYS A 641 2.51 -6.09 -2.22
CA LYS A 641 2.07 -5.47 -0.96
C LYS A 641 1.21 -4.23 -1.18
N SER A 642 1.54 -3.43 -2.18
CA SER A 642 0.79 -2.23 -2.56
C SER A 642 0.51 -2.27 -4.05
N VAL A 643 -0.76 -2.10 -4.42
CA VAL A 643 -1.21 -2.06 -5.82
C VAL A 643 -1.15 -0.62 -6.28
N THR A 644 -0.06 -0.25 -6.94
CA THR A 644 0.22 1.11 -7.41
C THR A 644 -0.04 1.28 -8.90
N THR A 645 -0.56 0.25 -9.55
CA THR A 645 -0.96 0.22 -10.97
C THR A 645 -2.43 -0.14 -11.08
N GLN A 646 -3.08 0.33 -12.14
CA GLN A 646 -4.44 -0.10 -12.51
C GLN A 646 -4.43 -1.39 -13.31
#